data_695105144a6e38746e1a8204d158f75f
#
_entry.id   695105144a6e38746e1a8204d158f75f
#
_cell.length_a   1.000
_cell.length_b   1.000
_cell.length_c   1.000
_cell.angle_alpha   90.00
_cell.angle_beta   90.00
_cell.angle_gamma   90.00
#
_symmetry.space_group_name_H-M   'P 1'
#
loop_
_entity.id
_entity.type
_entity.pdbx_description
1 polymer ?
#
loop_
_entity_poly.entity_id
_entity_poly.type
_entity_poly.pdbx_seq_one_letter_code
_entity_poly.pdbx_strand_id
1 'polypeptide(L)'
;MDKFSFLGSIHSGMIEKMYDKYLHDPNNLEEEWVRFFQGFDFAKEVYSDEDVPQLFQKEFKVINLVDAYRKSGHLFTKTNPVRERRQYSPTLDIQNFGLEESDMEVEFQAGEQVGIGPSKLSDIIDHLKKVYCQSIGVEYMYIRDPKEIDWIKNRLHKNANTPNFDTQQKKHILHKLNQAVAFENFLHKKFVGQKRFSLEGAESLIPALDALVEHSSDLGVEEFVMGMAHRGRLNVLANIFNKTYKEIFSEFEGKLYEDAFISGDVKYHLGFTSVQKCNNGNDVKLSLSPNPSHLEAVDPVVEGITRAKLDSQYNGDYKKILPILLHGDAALAGQGVVYEVIQMAQLDGYNTGGTIHIAVNNQVGFTTNYLDGRSSTYCTDVAKVTLSPVFHVNGDDVESVVHALKLAVEYRQKYNKDVFIDLLCYRKYGHNEGDEPRFTQPKLYELISKHPNSREIYKQKLMNEGVVEAGIAKELEKDFQDLLQDRFDEAKEIKKAKITRFLKEEWSDIKRVFDADFTGSSLTNVTHKKLKELSKCLYDIPEAEKLFKKTRKLLSDRKKMVEKADKLDWAMGELLAYASLLDEGHDVRLSGQDVERGTFSHRHAIFKVEHSEEEVCPLNTINKNANFEVYNSSLSEYGVLGFDYGYSITCLLYTSDAADE
;
A
#
# COMPACT_ATOMS: atom_id res chain seq x y z
N MET A 1 21.10 -4.96 -25.80
CA MET A 1 21.71 -5.56 -24.60
C MET A 1 22.87 -4.65 -24.26
N ASP A 2 22.79 -3.99 -23.11
CA ASP A 2 23.84 -3.13 -22.58
C ASP A 2 25.10 -4.00 -22.37
N LYS A 3 26.21 -3.63 -23.01
CA LYS A 3 27.46 -4.39 -22.96
C LYS A 3 28.05 -4.51 -21.55
N PHE A 4 27.55 -3.72 -20.59
CA PHE A 4 28.01 -3.64 -19.21
C PHE A 4 26.93 -3.87 -18.15
N SER A 5 25.74 -4.38 -18.55
CA SER A 5 24.61 -4.62 -17.63
C SER A 5 24.97 -5.55 -16.45
N PHE A 6 26.00 -6.38 -16.60
CA PHE A 6 26.49 -7.28 -15.55
C PHE A 6 27.23 -6.56 -14.42
N LEU A 7 27.74 -5.35 -14.64
CA LEU A 7 28.43 -4.56 -13.60
C LEU A 7 27.47 -3.74 -12.74
N GLY A 8 26.26 -3.47 -13.23
CA GLY A 8 25.28 -2.59 -12.55
C GLY A 8 24.62 -3.18 -11.31
N SER A 9 24.75 -4.48 -11.06
CA SER A 9 24.14 -5.18 -9.92
C SER A 9 25.15 -5.72 -8.88
N ILE A 10 26.44 -5.46 -9.06
CA ILE A 10 27.48 -6.11 -8.26
C ILE A 10 28.20 -5.07 -7.39
N HIS A 11 28.22 -5.29 -6.07
CA HIS A 11 29.03 -4.51 -5.14
C HIS A 11 30.52 -4.66 -5.45
N SER A 12 31.27 -3.56 -5.45
CA SER A 12 32.73 -3.55 -5.66
C SER A 12 33.47 -4.57 -4.79
N GLY A 13 33.09 -4.71 -3.53
CA GLY A 13 33.61 -5.74 -2.63
C GLY A 13 33.25 -7.19 -2.99
N MET A 14 32.25 -7.40 -3.87
CA MET A 14 31.93 -8.72 -4.40
C MET A 14 32.86 -9.07 -5.59
N ILE A 15 33.17 -8.10 -6.44
CA ILE A 15 34.12 -8.29 -7.56
C ILE A 15 35.52 -8.60 -7.02
N GLU A 16 35.97 -7.89 -5.98
CA GLU A 16 37.24 -8.18 -5.31
C GLU A 16 37.30 -9.62 -4.77
N LYS A 17 36.22 -10.03 -4.06
CA LYS A 17 36.14 -11.42 -3.56
C LYS A 17 36.05 -12.48 -4.68
N MET A 18 35.43 -12.15 -5.79
CA MET A 18 35.37 -13.04 -6.95
C MET A 18 36.70 -13.09 -7.69
N TYR A 19 37.39 -11.96 -7.76
CA TYR A 19 38.77 -11.92 -8.32
C TYR A 19 39.74 -12.72 -7.46
N ASP A 20 39.68 -12.60 -6.13
CA ASP A 20 40.47 -13.45 -5.22
C ASP A 20 40.15 -14.94 -5.42
N LYS A 21 38.89 -15.32 -5.61
CA LYS A 21 38.51 -16.70 -5.95
C LYS A 21 39.07 -17.14 -7.29
N TYR A 22 39.03 -16.27 -8.30
CA TYR A 22 39.60 -16.53 -9.62
C TYR A 22 41.12 -16.77 -9.56
N LEU A 23 41.83 -15.99 -8.77
CA LEU A 23 43.25 -16.16 -8.56
C LEU A 23 43.61 -17.47 -7.85
N HIS A 24 42.74 -17.98 -6.97
CA HIS A 24 42.98 -19.22 -6.22
C HIS A 24 42.47 -20.49 -6.96
N ASP A 25 41.33 -20.46 -7.61
CA ASP A 25 40.79 -21.56 -8.40
C ASP A 25 39.76 -21.07 -9.43
N PRO A 26 40.15 -20.82 -10.67
CA PRO A 26 39.27 -20.37 -11.74
C PRO A 26 38.09 -21.32 -12.04
N ASN A 27 38.25 -22.63 -11.75
CA ASN A 27 37.22 -23.63 -12.08
C ASN A 27 36.01 -23.55 -11.13
N ASN A 28 36.11 -22.82 -10.03
CA ASN A 28 35.01 -22.58 -9.07
C ASN A 28 34.20 -21.31 -9.36
N LEU A 29 34.39 -20.73 -10.56
CA LEU A 29 33.63 -19.57 -11.03
C LEU A 29 32.88 -19.88 -12.31
N GLU A 30 31.78 -19.18 -12.53
CA GLU A 30 31.02 -19.25 -13.79
C GLU A 30 31.92 -18.79 -14.96
N GLU A 31 31.77 -19.42 -16.09
CA GLU A 31 32.66 -19.22 -17.26
C GLU A 31 32.72 -17.76 -17.73
N GLU A 32 31.65 -17.01 -17.53
CA GLU A 32 31.55 -15.58 -17.85
C GLU A 32 32.51 -14.74 -16.99
N TRP A 33 32.58 -15.06 -15.69
CA TRP A 33 33.52 -14.41 -14.76
C TRP A 33 34.98 -14.78 -15.02
N VAL A 34 35.21 -16.02 -15.37
CA VAL A 34 36.55 -16.47 -15.76
C VAL A 34 37.03 -15.68 -16.99
N ARG A 35 36.18 -15.55 -18.02
CA ARG A 35 36.54 -14.76 -19.22
C ARG A 35 36.73 -13.28 -18.91
N PHE A 36 35.91 -12.73 -18.01
CA PHE A 36 36.06 -11.35 -17.56
C PHE A 36 37.42 -11.12 -16.88
N PHE A 37 37.77 -11.99 -15.93
CA PHE A 37 39.05 -11.84 -15.20
C PHE A 37 40.27 -12.20 -16.07
N GLN A 38 40.12 -13.12 -17.02
CA GLN A 38 41.15 -13.34 -18.04
C GLN A 38 41.40 -12.09 -18.90
N GLY A 39 40.34 -11.38 -19.28
CA GLY A 39 40.47 -10.10 -19.98
C GLY A 39 41.08 -9.01 -19.11
N PHE A 40 40.79 -9.01 -17.82
CA PHE A 40 41.33 -8.11 -16.82
C PHE A 40 42.85 -8.37 -16.59
N ASP A 41 43.24 -9.65 -16.45
CA ASP A 41 44.64 -10.03 -16.31
C ASP A 41 45.44 -9.78 -17.59
N PHE A 42 44.85 -10.05 -18.76
CA PHE A 42 45.46 -9.68 -20.03
C PHE A 42 45.71 -8.17 -20.13
N ALA A 43 44.73 -7.37 -19.67
CA ALA A 43 44.93 -5.92 -19.60
C ALA A 43 46.02 -5.52 -18.61
N LYS A 44 46.17 -6.22 -17.47
CA LYS A 44 47.25 -6.03 -16.50
C LYS A 44 48.62 -6.45 -17.01
N GLU A 45 48.70 -7.57 -17.75
CA GLU A 45 49.98 -8.06 -18.33
C GLU A 45 50.45 -7.20 -19.50
N VAL A 46 49.52 -6.66 -20.29
CA VAL A 46 49.86 -5.83 -21.47
C VAL A 46 50.09 -4.37 -21.08
N TYR A 47 49.47 -3.91 -19.99
CA TYR A 47 49.64 -2.56 -19.45
C TYR A 47 50.21 -2.68 -18.02
N SER A 48 51.40 -2.15 -17.74
CA SER A 48 51.90 -2.02 -16.36
C SER A 48 50.92 -1.20 -15.51
N ASP A 49 50.95 -1.34 -14.17
CA ASP A 49 50.05 -0.57 -13.25
C ASP A 49 50.15 0.97 -13.44
N GLU A 50 51.21 1.43 -14.11
CA GLU A 50 51.40 2.83 -14.54
C GLU A 50 50.71 3.17 -15.86
N ASP A 51 50.27 2.17 -16.66
CA ASP A 51 49.73 2.32 -18.02
C ASP A 51 48.23 2.01 -18.16
N VAL A 52 47.50 1.61 -17.08
CA VAL A 52 46.04 1.60 -17.12
C VAL A 52 45.63 3.05 -17.32
N PRO A 53 45.01 3.43 -18.47
CA PRO A 53 44.70 4.82 -18.73
C PRO A 53 43.96 5.40 -17.52
N GLN A 54 44.44 6.51 -16.97
CA GLN A 54 43.75 7.20 -15.83
C GLN A 54 42.29 7.38 -16.09
N LEU A 55 41.89 7.51 -17.34
CA LEU A 55 40.50 7.58 -17.79
C LEU A 55 39.72 6.30 -17.43
N PHE A 56 40.30 5.11 -17.56
CA PHE A 56 39.63 3.85 -17.25
C PHE A 56 39.41 3.69 -15.74
N GLN A 57 40.37 4.09 -14.92
CA GLN A 57 40.18 4.13 -13.46
C GLN A 57 39.10 5.16 -13.07
N LYS A 58 39.03 6.30 -13.73
CA LYS A 58 38.01 7.32 -13.51
C LYS A 58 36.63 6.86 -13.94
N GLU A 59 36.49 6.01 -14.97
CA GLU A 59 35.23 5.40 -15.40
C GLU A 59 34.58 4.63 -14.24
N PHE A 60 35.32 3.78 -13.51
CA PHE A 60 34.79 3.08 -12.32
C PHE A 60 34.37 4.04 -11.21
N LYS A 61 35.08 5.14 -11.03
CA LYS A 61 34.70 6.17 -10.03
C LYS A 61 33.39 6.83 -10.40
N VAL A 62 33.16 7.09 -11.69
CA VAL A 62 31.85 7.63 -12.16
C VAL A 62 30.74 6.61 -12.01
N ILE A 63 30.99 5.31 -12.29
CA ILE A 63 30.03 4.23 -12.04
C ILE A 63 29.64 4.19 -10.55
N ASN A 64 30.64 4.27 -9.66
CA ASN A 64 30.38 4.31 -8.21
C ASN A 64 29.58 5.55 -7.79
N LEU A 65 29.83 6.70 -8.42
CA LEU A 65 29.03 7.91 -8.21
C LEU A 65 27.57 7.71 -8.67
N VAL A 66 27.34 7.11 -9.84
CA VAL A 66 26.00 6.78 -10.35
C VAL A 66 25.25 5.89 -9.35
N ASP A 67 25.93 4.84 -8.86
CA ASP A 67 25.35 3.94 -7.88
C ASP A 67 25.06 4.61 -6.53
N ALA A 68 25.91 5.54 -6.10
CA ALA A 68 25.68 6.33 -4.90
C ALA A 68 24.42 7.21 -5.02
N TYR A 69 24.19 7.83 -6.19
CA TYR A 69 22.94 8.56 -6.43
C TYR A 69 21.72 7.64 -6.39
N ARG A 70 21.81 6.44 -6.96
CA ARG A 70 20.72 5.44 -6.91
C ARG A 70 20.40 5.00 -5.48
N LYS A 71 21.43 4.80 -4.64
CA LYS A 71 21.30 4.32 -3.25
C LYS A 71 20.95 5.41 -2.26
N SER A 72 21.47 6.63 -2.47
CA SER A 72 21.43 7.69 -1.45
C SER A 72 20.87 9.02 -1.96
N GLY A 73 20.54 9.13 -3.25
CA GLY A 73 20.00 10.39 -3.82
C GLY A 73 18.75 10.89 -3.11
N HIS A 74 17.90 9.97 -2.64
CA HIS A 74 16.71 10.28 -1.86
C HIS A 74 17.02 11.06 -0.56
N LEU A 75 18.23 10.97 -0.01
CA LEU A 75 18.67 11.73 1.17
C LEU A 75 18.93 13.21 0.83
N PHE A 76 19.18 13.55 -0.43
CA PHE A 76 19.56 14.89 -0.91
C PHE A 76 18.47 15.56 -1.75
N THR A 77 17.22 15.11 -1.63
CA THR A 77 16.05 15.64 -2.35
C THR A 77 15.52 16.94 -1.75
N LYS A 78 14.70 17.65 -2.51
CA LYS A 78 13.95 18.85 -2.11
C LYS A 78 12.50 18.49 -1.75
N THR A 79 12.32 17.45 -0.94
CA THR A 79 10.99 16.91 -0.63
C THR A 79 10.30 17.56 0.56
N ASN A 80 10.99 18.30 1.42
CA ASN A 80 10.35 18.94 2.57
C ASN A 80 9.86 20.35 2.23
N PRO A 81 8.53 20.64 2.34
CA PRO A 81 7.98 21.94 1.95
C PRO A 81 8.30 23.07 2.95
N VAL A 82 8.48 22.77 4.23
CA VAL A 82 8.52 23.79 5.31
C VAL A 82 9.76 23.76 6.20
N ARG A 83 10.57 22.71 6.11
CA ARG A 83 11.79 22.58 6.92
C ARG A 83 12.99 22.38 6.02
N GLU A 84 14.14 22.92 6.46
CA GLU A 84 15.41 22.50 5.89
C GLU A 84 15.66 21.02 6.23
N ARG A 85 16.21 20.29 5.27
CA ARG A 85 16.49 18.89 5.42
C ARG A 85 17.69 18.67 6.34
N ARG A 86 17.74 17.51 7.02
CA ARG A 86 18.95 17.07 7.73
C ARG A 86 20.12 16.99 6.75
N GLN A 87 21.29 17.36 7.22
CA GLN A 87 22.53 17.15 6.47
C GLN A 87 22.97 15.71 6.67
N TYR A 88 23.23 15.04 5.59
CA TYR A 88 23.72 13.66 5.58
C TYR A 88 25.18 13.60 5.13
N SER A 89 25.93 12.62 5.68
CA SER A 89 27.34 12.39 5.34
C SER A 89 27.56 10.89 5.14
N PRO A 90 28.38 10.46 4.14
CA PRO A 90 29.06 11.33 3.16
C PRO A 90 28.08 11.97 2.18
N THR A 91 28.47 13.12 1.61
CA THR A 91 27.72 13.77 0.54
C THR A 91 27.97 13.10 -0.80
N LEU A 92 27.17 13.47 -1.82
CA LEU A 92 27.35 12.99 -3.21
C LEU A 92 28.32 13.86 -4.02
N ASP A 93 29.21 14.58 -3.34
CA ASP A 93 30.24 15.40 -3.98
C ASP A 93 31.30 14.52 -4.63
N ILE A 94 31.78 14.94 -5.81
CA ILE A 94 32.71 14.15 -6.65
C ILE A 94 34.00 13.78 -5.92
N GLN A 95 34.45 14.63 -5.00
CA GLN A 95 35.66 14.41 -4.20
C GLN A 95 35.55 13.15 -3.33
N ASN A 96 34.36 12.80 -2.85
CA ASN A 96 34.13 11.57 -2.08
C ASN A 96 34.32 10.29 -2.91
N PHE A 97 34.35 10.43 -4.23
CA PHE A 97 34.55 9.34 -5.18
C PHE A 97 35.94 9.39 -5.84
N GLY A 98 36.81 10.32 -5.39
CA GLY A 98 38.16 10.50 -5.94
C GLY A 98 38.18 11.09 -7.35
N LEU A 99 37.14 11.87 -7.69
CA LEU A 99 37.05 12.68 -8.90
C LEU A 99 37.37 14.14 -8.56
N GLU A 100 37.82 14.92 -9.54
CA GLU A 100 38.22 16.31 -9.40
C GLU A 100 37.40 17.24 -10.30
N GLU A 101 37.44 18.54 -10.05
CA GLU A 101 36.77 19.55 -10.90
C GLU A 101 37.25 19.52 -12.37
N SER A 102 38.50 19.13 -12.58
CA SER A 102 39.06 18.94 -13.94
C SER A 102 38.37 17.82 -14.71
N ASP A 103 37.71 16.88 -14.03
CA ASP A 103 37.02 15.76 -14.65
C ASP A 103 35.62 16.14 -15.18
N MET A 104 35.07 17.29 -14.76
CA MET A 104 33.69 17.71 -15.10
C MET A 104 33.47 17.82 -16.62
N GLU A 105 34.48 18.19 -17.40
CA GLU A 105 34.40 18.33 -18.84
C GLU A 105 34.86 17.05 -19.60
N VAL A 106 35.30 16.01 -18.90
CA VAL A 106 35.71 14.73 -19.48
C VAL A 106 34.48 13.90 -19.81
N GLU A 107 34.47 13.28 -20.98
CA GLU A 107 33.43 12.38 -21.45
C GLU A 107 33.63 10.96 -20.87
N PHE A 108 32.57 10.39 -20.32
CA PHE A 108 32.52 9.05 -19.70
C PHE A 108 31.45 8.16 -20.34
N GLN A 109 31.79 6.88 -20.54
CA GLN A 109 30.84 5.87 -21.03
C GLN A 109 29.72 5.54 -20.01
N ALA A 110 29.98 5.80 -18.73
CA ALA A 110 29.01 5.61 -17.65
C ALA A 110 27.68 6.36 -17.86
N GLY A 111 27.65 7.38 -18.72
CA GLY A 111 26.42 8.03 -19.17
C GLY A 111 25.41 7.09 -19.83
N GLU A 112 25.86 5.98 -20.44
CA GLU A 112 24.98 4.94 -20.98
C GLU A 112 24.13 4.27 -19.89
N GLN A 113 24.68 4.09 -18.67
CA GLN A 113 23.96 3.46 -17.56
C GLN A 113 22.76 4.27 -17.05
N VAL A 114 22.72 5.54 -17.40
CA VAL A 114 21.64 6.46 -17.03
C VAL A 114 20.81 6.91 -18.24
N GLY A 115 21.07 6.31 -19.40
CA GLY A 115 20.27 6.49 -20.61
C GLY A 115 20.50 7.76 -21.40
N ILE A 116 21.63 8.48 -21.15
CA ILE A 116 22.00 9.70 -21.89
C ILE A 116 23.14 9.49 -22.90
N GLY A 117 23.66 8.24 -22.99
CA GLY A 117 24.82 7.91 -23.81
C GLY A 117 26.14 8.41 -23.20
N PRO A 118 27.29 8.21 -23.91
CA PRO A 118 28.54 8.81 -23.50
C PRO A 118 28.40 10.32 -23.34
N SER A 119 28.77 10.84 -22.17
CA SER A 119 28.50 12.22 -21.79
C SER A 119 29.54 12.76 -20.83
N LYS A 120 29.67 14.08 -20.76
CA LYS A 120 30.51 14.74 -19.79
C LYS A 120 30.07 14.41 -18.36
N LEU A 121 31.01 14.40 -17.41
CA LEU A 121 30.69 14.16 -16.00
C LEU A 121 29.68 15.19 -15.47
N SER A 122 29.79 16.45 -15.88
CA SER A 122 28.82 17.49 -15.54
C SER A 122 27.39 17.13 -15.95
N ASP A 123 27.21 16.65 -17.18
CA ASP A 123 25.89 16.27 -17.71
C ASP A 123 25.33 15.03 -17.00
N ILE A 124 26.20 14.05 -16.69
CA ILE A 124 25.83 12.86 -15.91
C ILE A 124 25.33 13.27 -14.52
N ILE A 125 26.06 14.15 -13.82
CA ILE A 125 25.70 14.63 -12.49
C ILE A 125 24.40 15.41 -12.53
N ASP A 126 24.22 16.30 -13.50
CA ASP A 126 22.99 17.10 -13.65
C ASP A 126 21.78 16.20 -13.93
N HIS A 127 21.94 15.18 -14.77
CA HIS A 127 20.92 14.18 -15.00
C HIS A 127 20.59 13.39 -13.71
N LEU A 128 21.59 12.92 -12.98
CA LEU A 128 21.40 12.20 -11.72
C LEU A 128 20.70 13.06 -10.66
N LYS A 129 21.12 14.32 -10.50
CA LYS A 129 20.44 15.28 -9.60
C LYS A 129 18.98 15.50 -10.01
N LYS A 130 18.70 15.54 -11.31
CA LYS A 130 17.35 15.70 -11.83
C LYS A 130 16.48 14.50 -11.52
N VAL A 131 17.02 13.29 -11.70
CA VAL A 131 16.30 12.03 -11.47
C VAL A 131 16.08 11.75 -9.98
N TYR A 132 17.10 11.97 -9.12
CA TYR A 132 17.13 11.43 -7.75
C TYR A 132 17.06 12.48 -6.64
N CYS A 133 17.29 13.77 -6.94
CA CYS A 133 17.47 14.78 -5.90
C CYS A 133 16.53 16.01 -6.01
N GLN A 134 15.44 15.93 -6.76
CA GLN A 134 14.46 17.01 -6.84
C GLN A 134 13.26 16.76 -5.93
N SER A 135 12.04 17.02 -6.40
CA SER A 135 10.80 16.86 -5.64
C SER A 135 10.42 15.40 -5.36
N ILE A 136 11.08 14.43 -6.01
CA ILE A 136 10.85 13.00 -5.83
C ILE A 136 12.16 12.33 -5.47
N GLY A 137 12.20 11.63 -4.32
CA GLY A 137 13.26 10.68 -3.95
C GLY A 137 12.73 9.27 -4.03
N VAL A 138 13.58 8.32 -4.42
CA VAL A 138 13.15 6.92 -4.59
C VAL A 138 14.09 5.98 -3.87
N GLU A 139 13.53 5.09 -3.05
CA GLU A 139 14.25 4.00 -2.41
C GLU A 139 13.82 2.67 -3.05
N TYR A 140 14.76 1.96 -3.67
CA TYR A 140 14.48 0.70 -4.38
C TYR A 140 15.70 -0.22 -4.49
N MET A 141 16.90 0.27 -4.19
CA MET A 141 18.14 -0.49 -4.40
C MET A 141 18.31 -1.69 -3.46
N TYR A 142 17.43 -1.86 -2.48
CA TYR A 142 17.38 -3.04 -1.62
C TYR A 142 16.49 -4.17 -2.17
N ILE A 143 15.74 -3.93 -3.24
CA ILE A 143 14.97 -4.95 -3.95
C ILE A 143 15.95 -6.00 -4.50
N ARG A 144 15.56 -7.28 -4.43
CA ARG A 144 16.47 -8.37 -4.81
C ARG A 144 16.29 -8.84 -6.25
N ASP A 145 15.10 -8.63 -6.84
CA ASP A 145 14.84 -9.01 -8.22
C ASP A 145 15.45 -7.97 -9.19
N PRO A 146 16.44 -8.36 -10.01
CA PRO A 146 17.06 -7.44 -10.97
C PRO A 146 16.05 -6.87 -11.99
N LYS A 147 15.02 -7.63 -12.37
CA LYS A 147 14.01 -7.18 -13.33
C LYS A 147 13.17 -6.03 -12.77
N GLU A 148 12.83 -6.09 -11.48
CA GLU A 148 12.13 -5.01 -10.80
C GLU A 148 13.00 -3.75 -10.70
N ILE A 149 14.27 -3.92 -10.29
CA ILE A 149 15.25 -2.84 -10.21
C ILE A 149 15.42 -2.17 -11.57
N ASP A 150 15.62 -2.95 -12.62
CA ASP A 150 15.84 -2.42 -13.97
C ASP A 150 14.59 -1.73 -14.52
N TRP A 151 13.40 -2.25 -14.20
CA TRP A 151 12.16 -1.58 -14.58
C TRP A 151 12.05 -0.20 -13.90
N ILE A 152 12.32 -0.11 -12.60
CA ILE A 152 12.29 1.17 -11.86
C ILE A 152 13.32 2.13 -12.45
N LYS A 153 14.57 1.71 -12.63
CA LYS A 153 15.65 2.51 -13.25
C LYS A 153 15.19 3.08 -14.59
N ASN A 154 14.76 2.20 -15.51
CA ASN A 154 14.34 2.58 -16.84
C ASN A 154 13.15 3.57 -16.81
N ARG A 155 12.22 3.36 -15.89
CA ARG A 155 11.05 4.21 -15.73
C ARG A 155 11.42 5.60 -15.21
N LEU A 156 12.36 5.69 -14.26
CA LEU A 156 12.86 6.94 -13.73
C LEU A 156 13.70 7.71 -14.77
N HIS A 157 14.59 7.03 -15.48
CA HIS A 157 15.47 7.70 -16.45
C HIS A 157 14.76 8.12 -17.74
N LYS A 158 13.66 7.46 -18.14
CA LYS A 158 12.94 7.70 -19.39
C LYS A 158 12.58 9.19 -19.62
N ASN A 159 12.18 9.89 -18.56
CA ASN A 159 11.84 11.32 -18.58
C ASN A 159 12.56 12.09 -17.46
N ALA A 160 13.69 11.57 -17.01
CA ALA A 160 14.47 12.11 -15.89
C ALA A 160 13.59 12.33 -14.63
N ASN A 161 12.67 11.41 -14.34
CA ASN A 161 11.73 11.45 -13.22
C ASN A 161 10.97 12.79 -13.10
N THR A 162 10.69 13.40 -14.23
CA THR A 162 10.03 14.72 -14.32
C THR A 162 8.61 14.55 -14.83
N PRO A 163 7.61 15.13 -14.15
CA PRO A 163 6.23 15.14 -14.63
C PRO A 163 6.11 15.76 -16.02
N ASN A 164 5.28 15.17 -16.88
CA ASN A 164 4.97 15.71 -18.19
C ASN A 164 3.46 15.64 -18.41
N PHE A 165 2.77 16.73 -18.06
CA PHE A 165 1.32 16.89 -18.19
C PHE A 165 1.00 17.94 -19.25
N ASP A 166 -0.02 17.65 -20.06
CA ASP A 166 -0.57 18.63 -21.00
C ASP A 166 -1.38 19.73 -20.29
N THR A 167 -1.76 20.75 -21.03
CA THR A 167 -2.51 21.90 -20.52
C THR A 167 -3.84 21.50 -19.88
N GLN A 168 -4.54 20.49 -20.40
CA GLN A 168 -5.82 20.04 -19.87
C GLN A 168 -5.64 19.32 -18.55
N GLN A 169 -4.66 18.43 -18.47
CA GLN A 169 -4.30 17.72 -17.25
C GLN A 169 -3.87 18.70 -16.14
N LYS A 170 -3.04 19.70 -16.48
CA LYS A 170 -2.64 20.74 -15.53
C LYS A 170 -3.84 21.54 -14.99
N LYS A 171 -4.77 21.92 -15.85
CA LYS A 171 -6.02 22.59 -15.44
C LYS A 171 -6.90 21.71 -14.57
N HIS A 172 -6.98 20.40 -14.86
CA HIS A 172 -7.71 19.44 -14.04
C HIS A 172 -7.11 19.29 -12.64
N ILE A 173 -5.78 19.20 -12.55
CA ILE A 173 -5.06 19.18 -11.27
C ILE A 173 -5.36 20.45 -10.45
N LEU A 174 -5.32 21.61 -11.08
CA LEU A 174 -5.67 22.89 -10.42
C LEU A 174 -7.13 22.89 -9.95
N HIS A 175 -8.05 22.37 -10.77
CA HIS A 175 -9.46 22.27 -10.39
C HIS A 175 -9.65 21.42 -9.13
N LYS A 176 -9.01 20.25 -9.04
CA LYS A 176 -9.06 19.37 -7.86
C LYS A 176 -8.44 20.03 -6.63
N LEU A 177 -7.34 20.76 -6.79
CA LEU A 177 -6.77 21.56 -5.69
C LEU A 177 -7.74 22.67 -5.24
N ASN A 178 -8.43 23.36 -6.16
CA ASN A 178 -9.44 24.34 -5.81
C ASN A 178 -10.57 23.72 -4.97
N GLN A 179 -11.07 22.55 -5.38
CA GLN A 179 -12.08 21.82 -4.61
C GLN A 179 -11.61 21.53 -3.20
N ALA A 180 -10.39 20.97 -3.04
CA ALA A 180 -9.81 20.62 -1.75
C ALA A 180 -9.69 21.86 -0.83
N VAL A 181 -9.06 22.91 -1.30
CA VAL A 181 -8.79 24.13 -0.51
C VAL A 181 -10.08 24.90 -0.20
N ALA A 182 -10.97 25.07 -1.17
CA ALA A 182 -12.20 25.82 -0.97
C ALA A 182 -13.15 25.12 0.02
N PHE A 183 -13.21 23.77 -0.02
CA PHE A 183 -13.99 22.99 0.91
C PHE A 183 -13.49 23.15 2.36
N GLU A 184 -12.17 23.03 2.59
CA GLU A 184 -11.58 23.23 3.92
C GLU A 184 -11.83 24.66 4.44
N ASN A 185 -11.61 25.68 3.61
CA ASN A 185 -11.86 27.06 3.95
C ASN A 185 -13.34 27.34 4.28
N PHE A 186 -14.25 26.71 3.54
CA PHE A 186 -15.69 26.82 3.78
C PHE A 186 -16.09 26.23 5.13
N LEU A 187 -15.61 25.00 5.42
CA LEU A 187 -15.85 24.35 6.71
C LEU A 187 -15.29 25.19 7.87
N HIS A 188 -14.09 25.73 7.71
CA HIS A 188 -13.47 26.58 8.72
C HIS A 188 -14.29 27.82 9.06
N LYS A 189 -14.85 28.48 8.03
CA LYS A 189 -15.67 29.69 8.19
C LYS A 189 -17.06 29.45 8.72
N LYS A 190 -17.70 28.32 8.34
CA LYS A 190 -19.12 28.06 8.65
C LYS A 190 -19.30 27.26 9.94
N PHE A 191 -18.39 26.36 10.27
CA PHE A 191 -18.48 25.47 11.41
C PHE A 191 -17.36 25.74 12.43
N VAL A 192 -17.28 26.98 12.88
CA VAL A 192 -16.28 27.45 13.83
C VAL A 192 -16.29 26.59 15.10
N GLY A 193 -15.11 26.15 15.54
CA GLY A 193 -14.94 25.35 16.75
C GLY A 193 -15.33 23.87 16.63
N GLN A 194 -15.88 23.44 15.53
CA GLN A 194 -16.15 22.01 15.30
C GLN A 194 -14.89 21.30 14.78
N LYS A 195 -14.62 20.10 15.33
CA LYS A 195 -13.55 19.22 14.85
C LYS A 195 -13.85 18.75 13.43
N ARG A 196 -12.89 18.85 12.53
CA ARG A 196 -12.97 18.39 11.15
C ARG A 196 -11.72 17.64 10.68
N PHE A 197 -10.63 17.71 11.47
CA PHE A 197 -9.33 17.12 11.14
C PHE A 197 -8.87 17.49 9.72
N SER A 198 -8.66 18.78 9.54
CA SER A 198 -8.38 19.42 8.28
C SER A 198 -7.24 18.77 7.47
N LEU A 199 -7.43 18.70 6.14
CA LEU A 199 -6.40 18.31 5.18
C LEU A 199 -5.40 19.44 4.88
N GLU A 200 -5.63 20.67 5.36
CA GLU A 200 -4.83 21.82 4.99
C GLU A 200 -3.34 21.61 5.28
N GLY A 201 -2.52 21.78 4.27
CA GLY A 201 -1.10 21.46 4.20
C GLY A 201 -0.77 20.16 3.45
N ALA A 202 -1.79 19.37 3.09
CA ALA A 202 -1.68 18.14 2.30
C ALA A 202 -2.72 18.08 1.17
N GLU A 203 -3.15 19.22 0.66
CA GLU A 203 -4.26 19.32 -0.32
C GLU A 203 -3.94 18.63 -1.65
N SER A 204 -2.66 18.46 -1.97
CA SER A 204 -2.18 17.69 -3.14
C SER A 204 -2.59 16.21 -3.12
N LEU A 205 -2.99 15.68 -1.96
CA LEU A 205 -3.56 14.33 -1.84
C LEU A 205 -4.82 14.16 -2.72
N ILE A 206 -5.65 15.19 -2.87
CA ILE A 206 -6.91 15.09 -3.62
C ILE A 206 -6.67 14.92 -5.13
N PRO A 207 -5.93 15.79 -5.84
CA PRO A 207 -5.62 15.55 -7.24
C PRO A 207 -4.79 14.27 -7.45
N ALA A 208 -4.01 13.86 -6.47
CA ALA A 208 -3.22 12.64 -6.53
C ALA A 208 -4.10 11.38 -6.48
N LEU A 209 -5.07 11.30 -5.56
CA LEU A 209 -6.02 10.20 -5.48
C LEU A 209 -6.94 10.16 -6.71
N ASP A 210 -7.38 11.31 -7.21
CA ASP A 210 -8.16 11.40 -8.45
C ASP A 210 -7.37 10.81 -9.63
N ALA A 211 -6.12 11.23 -9.80
CA ALA A 211 -5.25 10.70 -10.85
C ALA A 211 -4.90 9.22 -10.66
N LEU A 212 -4.81 8.75 -9.41
CA LEU A 212 -4.61 7.33 -9.10
C LEU A 212 -5.81 6.51 -9.58
N VAL A 213 -7.03 6.93 -9.27
CA VAL A 213 -8.27 6.24 -9.70
C VAL A 213 -8.37 6.21 -11.23
N GLU A 214 -8.20 7.37 -11.89
CA GLU A 214 -8.26 7.48 -13.35
C GLU A 214 -7.21 6.58 -14.03
N HIS A 215 -5.95 6.68 -13.60
CA HIS A 215 -4.86 5.90 -14.20
C HIS A 215 -4.97 4.40 -13.93
N SER A 216 -5.45 4.01 -12.75
CA SER A 216 -5.70 2.60 -12.44
C SER A 216 -6.83 2.01 -13.29
N SER A 217 -7.88 2.79 -13.55
CA SER A 217 -8.95 2.40 -14.47
C SER A 217 -8.43 2.16 -15.89
N ASP A 218 -7.49 3.00 -16.36
CA ASP A 218 -6.81 2.78 -17.65
C ASP A 218 -6.00 1.47 -17.68
N LEU A 219 -5.53 1.02 -16.53
CA LEU A 219 -4.79 -0.24 -16.34
C LEU A 219 -5.69 -1.43 -16.00
N GLY A 220 -7.02 -1.26 -16.01
CA GLY A 220 -8.00 -2.32 -15.87
C GLY A 220 -8.51 -2.58 -14.46
N VAL A 221 -8.24 -1.70 -13.50
CA VAL A 221 -8.83 -1.76 -12.15
C VAL A 221 -10.30 -1.37 -12.23
N GLU A 222 -11.16 -2.15 -11.59
CA GLU A 222 -12.61 -1.97 -11.56
C GLU A 222 -13.13 -1.57 -10.18
N GLU A 223 -12.38 -1.89 -9.13
CA GLU A 223 -12.78 -1.57 -7.76
C GLU A 223 -11.60 -1.13 -6.89
N PHE A 224 -11.88 -0.20 -5.97
CA PHE A 224 -10.95 0.28 -4.96
C PHE A 224 -11.54 0.10 -3.57
N VAL A 225 -10.74 -0.44 -2.65
CA VAL A 225 -11.06 -0.51 -1.23
C VAL A 225 -10.06 0.35 -0.48
N MET A 226 -10.56 1.38 0.22
CA MET A 226 -9.71 2.37 0.88
C MET A 226 -9.90 2.34 2.38
N GLY A 227 -8.77 2.37 3.10
CA GLY A 227 -8.68 2.64 4.54
C GLY A 227 -7.97 3.94 4.80
N MET A 228 -8.45 4.70 5.79
CA MET A 228 -7.78 5.93 6.20
C MET A 228 -8.19 6.36 7.60
N ALA A 229 -7.30 7.09 8.27
CA ALA A 229 -7.61 7.78 9.52
C ALA A 229 -8.53 9.01 9.28
N HIS A 230 -8.79 9.74 10.35
CA HIS A 230 -9.72 10.88 10.35
C HIS A 230 -9.22 12.12 9.57
N ARG A 231 -7.90 12.33 9.45
CA ARG A 231 -7.34 13.54 8.81
C ARG A 231 -7.61 13.57 7.30
N GLY A 232 -8.27 14.64 6.84
CA GLY A 232 -8.64 14.79 5.43
C GLY A 232 -9.80 13.93 4.97
N ARG A 233 -10.37 13.07 5.85
CA ARG A 233 -11.42 12.12 5.46
C ARG A 233 -12.65 12.79 4.86
N LEU A 234 -13.09 13.93 5.40
CA LEU A 234 -14.23 14.67 4.85
C LEU A 234 -13.94 15.20 3.44
N ASN A 235 -12.70 15.62 3.19
CA ASN A 235 -12.27 16.09 1.88
C ASN A 235 -12.22 14.94 0.86
N VAL A 236 -11.70 13.78 1.26
CA VAL A 236 -11.69 12.54 0.45
C VAL A 236 -13.10 12.07 0.15
N LEU A 237 -14.00 12.06 1.15
CA LEU A 237 -15.42 11.73 0.97
C LEU A 237 -16.08 12.64 -0.06
N ALA A 238 -15.85 13.96 0.02
CA ALA A 238 -16.47 14.93 -0.88
C ALA A 238 -15.90 14.85 -2.30
N ASN A 239 -14.57 14.88 -2.46
CA ASN A 239 -13.90 15.16 -3.73
C ASN A 239 -13.38 13.92 -4.46
N ILE A 240 -13.37 12.75 -3.80
CA ILE A 240 -12.99 11.45 -4.40
C ILE A 240 -14.18 10.50 -4.43
N PHE A 241 -14.89 10.34 -3.32
CA PHE A 241 -16.05 9.44 -3.24
C PHE A 241 -17.37 10.09 -3.68
N ASN A 242 -17.36 11.37 -4.05
CA ASN A 242 -18.53 12.13 -4.49
C ASN A 242 -19.68 12.14 -3.47
N LYS A 243 -19.39 12.01 -2.15
CA LYS A 243 -20.38 12.28 -1.11
C LYS A 243 -20.80 13.75 -1.23
N THR A 244 -22.08 14.01 -1.35
CA THR A 244 -22.55 15.36 -1.63
C THR A 244 -22.22 16.33 -0.48
N TYR A 245 -21.82 17.54 -0.81
CA TYR A 245 -21.55 18.60 0.18
C TYR A 245 -22.77 18.81 1.09
N LYS A 246 -23.97 18.72 0.53
CA LYS A 246 -25.25 18.82 1.25
C LYS A 246 -25.38 17.75 2.35
N GLU A 247 -25.01 16.50 2.08
CA GLU A 247 -24.99 15.43 3.08
C GLU A 247 -23.97 15.73 4.18
N ILE A 248 -22.74 16.10 3.82
CA ILE A 248 -21.70 16.44 4.79
C ILE A 248 -22.11 17.61 5.68
N PHE A 249 -22.67 18.68 5.09
CA PHE A 249 -23.10 19.86 5.85
C PHE A 249 -24.28 19.53 6.80
N SER A 250 -25.20 18.64 6.38
CA SER A 250 -26.30 18.19 7.24
C SER A 250 -25.81 17.44 8.50
N GLU A 251 -24.68 16.70 8.37
CA GLU A 251 -24.04 16.02 9.50
C GLU A 251 -23.39 17.03 10.47
N PHE A 252 -22.83 18.13 9.95
CA PHE A 252 -22.30 19.22 10.80
C PHE A 252 -23.40 19.99 11.55
N GLU A 253 -24.59 20.11 10.97
CA GLU A 253 -25.77 20.70 11.62
C GLU A 253 -26.35 19.82 12.74
N GLY A 254 -25.79 18.63 12.97
CA GLY A 254 -26.23 17.72 14.04
C GLY A 254 -27.63 17.13 13.83
N LYS A 255 -28.08 17.01 12.59
CA LYS A 255 -29.42 16.46 12.28
C LYS A 255 -29.46 14.98 12.56
N LEU A 256 -30.58 14.52 13.10
CA LEU A 256 -30.82 13.09 13.34
C LEU A 256 -30.83 12.32 12.02
N TYR A 257 -30.33 11.10 12.05
CA TYR A 257 -30.37 10.23 10.89
C TYR A 257 -31.76 9.71 10.57
N GLU A 258 -32.02 9.39 9.30
CA GLU A 258 -33.32 8.81 8.86
C GLU A 258 -33.53 7.43 9.48
N ASP A 259 -32.48 6.64 9.63
CA ASP A 259 -32.50 5.31 10.23
C ASP A 259 -32.29 5.41 11.75
N ALA A 260 -33.37 5.18 12.52
CA ALA A 260 -33.37 5.26 13.98
C ALA A 260 -32.49 4.18 14.66
N PHE A 261 -32.07 3.15 13.92
CA PHE A 261 -31.23 2.07 14.44
C PHE A 261 -29.74 2.35 14.28
N ILE A 262 -29.37 3.42 13.60
CA ILE A 262 -27.97 3.84 13.52
C ILE A 262 -27.71 4.74 14.73
N SER A 263 -27.07 4.19 15.76
CA SER A 263 -26.44 4.98 16.81
C SER A 263 -25.24 5.64 16.18
N GLY A 264 -25.29 6.98 16.02
CA GLY A 264 -24.29 7.70 15.24
C GLY A 264 -22.89 7.59 15.81
N ASP A 265 -21.95 7.15 14.99
CA ASP A 265 -20.54 7.45 15.17
C ASP A 265 -20.25 8.88 14.67
N VAL A 266 -19.09 9.39 14.99
CA VAL A 266 -18.66 10.71 14.52
C VAL A 266 -18.51 10.72 13.00
N LYS A 267 -18.89 11.83 12.36
CA LYS A 267 -18.92 11.97 10.89
C LYS A 267 -17.64 11.61 10.16
N TYR A 268 -16.49 11.70 10.83
CA TYR A 268 -15.18 11.35 10.27
C TYR A 268 -14.73 9.91 10.49
N HIS A 269 -15.62 9.02 10.96
CA HIS A 269 -15.41 7.58 11.05
C HIS A 269 -16.29 6.78 10.07
N LEU A 270 -17.34 7.39 9.54
CA LEU A 270 -18.29 6.70 8.69
C LEU A 270 -17.67 6.22 7.38
N GLY A 271 -18.04 5.01 6.97
CA GLY A 271 -17.73 4.45 5.67
C GLY A 271 -18.63 4.99 4.55
N PHE A 272 -18.23 4.75 3.32
CA PHE A 272 -18.98 5.19 2.15
C PHE A 272 -18.68 4.31 0.95
N THR A 273 -19.67 4.06 0.11
CA THR A 273 -19.49 3.35 -1.17
C THR A 273 -20.12 4.17 -2.29
N SER A 274 -19.41 4.31 -3.39
CA SER A 274 -19.89 5.01 -4.58
C SER A 274 -19.37 4.36 -5.86
N VAL A 275 -19.96 4.77 -6.98
CA VAL A 275 -19.47 4.44 -8.32
C VAL A 275 -19.04 5.75 -8.98
N GLN A 276 -17.85 5.76 -9.55
CA GLN A 276 -17.30 6.89 -10.29
C GLN A 276 -17.15 6.49 -11.76
N LYS A 277 -17.58 7.39 -12.65
CA LYS A 277 -17.31 7.25 -14.08
C LYS A 277 -15.98 7.90 -14.40
N CYS A 278 -15.02 7.11 -14.90
CA CYS A 278 -13.72 7.58 -15.31
C CYS A 278 -13.71 8.17 -16.73
N ASN A 279 -12.66 8.93 -17.04
CA ASN A 279 -12.50 9.60 -18.34
C ASN A 279 -12.43 8.63 -19.54
N ASN A 280 -11.97 7.39 -19.31
CA ASN A 280 -11.97 6.31 -20.31
C ASN A 280 -13.38 5.71 -20.55
N GLY A 281 -14.39 6.17 -19.82
CA GLY A 281 -15.78 5.72 -19.93
C GLY A 281 -16.14 4.55 -19.03
N ASN A 282 -15.19 3.94 -18.33
CA ASN A 282 -15.43 2.87 -17.39
C ASN A 282 -16.05 3.39 -16.08
N ASP A 283 -16.92 2.60 -15.49
CA ASP A 283 -17.40 2.80 -14.13
C ASP A 283 -16.48 2.03 -13.17
N VAL A 284 -16.02 2.70 -12.10
CA VAL A 284 -15.22 2.08 -11.04
C VAL A 284 -15.96 2.16 -9.71
N LYS A 285 -15.90 1.09 -8.92
CA LYS A 285 -16.46 1.07 -7.56
C LYS A 285 -15.42 1.60 -6.58
N LEU A 286 -15.86 2.48 -5.68
CA LEU A 286 -15.03 3.04 -4.61
C LEU A 286 -15.67 2.72 -3.26
N SER A 287 -14.95 2.02 -2.40
CA SER A 287 -15.37 1.65 -1.05
C SER A 287 -14.41 2.20 -0.01
N LEU A 288 -14.88 3.15 0.82
CA LEU A 288 -14.14 3.66 1.97
C LEU A 288 -14.60 2.95 3.23
N SER A 289 -13.73 2.14 3.82
CA SER A 289 -14.05 1.42 5.07
C SER A 289 -14.32 2.39 6.22
N PRO A 290 -15.30 2.14 7.08
CA PRO A 290 -15.39 2.80 8.38
C PRO A 290 -14.08 2.59 9.15
N ASN A 291 -13.71 3.55 10.02
CA ASN A 291 -12.53 3.41 10.85
C ASN A 291 -12.82 3.80 12.30
N PRO A 292 -12.16 3.18 13.29
CA PRO A 292 -12.19 3.63 14.68
C PRO A 292 -11.18 4.75 14.94
N SER A 293 -11.15 5.28 16.16
CA SER A 293 -10.10 6.19 16.62
C SER A 293 -8.73 5.51 16.82
N HIS A 294 -8.70 4.18 16.87
CA HIS A 294 -7.47 3.38 16.95
C HIS A 294 -6.80 3.39 15.57
N LEU A 295 -5.68 4.11 15.49
CA LEU A 295 -4.96 4.30 14.24
C LEU A 295 -4.44 2.97 13.69
N GLU A 296 -4.51 2.80 12.39
CA GLU A 296 -4.07 1.65 11.59
C GLU A 296 -4.89 0.34 11.81
N ALA A 297 -5.88 0.35 12.73
CA ALA A 297 -6.77 -0.81 12.93
C ALA A 297 -7.60 -1.15 11.68
N VAL A 298 -7.81 -0.19 10.81
CA VAL A 298 -8.55 -0.36 9.54
C VAL A 298 -7.74 -1.09 8.47
N ASP A 299 -6.42 -1.13 8.59
CA ASP A 299 -5.54 -1.67 7.54
C ASP A 299 -5.85 -3.14 7.25
N PRO A 300 -5.80 -4.06 8.23
CA PRO A 300 -6.12 -5.45 7.98
C PRO A 300 -7.58 -5.65 7.54
N VAL A 301 -8.50 -4.80 7.98
CA VAL A 301 -9.92 -4.86 7.56
C VAL A 301 -10.05 -4.58 6.06
N VAL A 302 -9.33 -3.58 5.54
CA VAL A 302 -9.30 -3.26 4.10
C VAL A 302 -8.72 -4.42 3.29
N GLU A 303 -7.64 -5.02 3.77
CA GLU A 303 -7.04 -6.18 3.12
C GLU A 303 -8.01 -7.38 3.09
N GLY A 304 -8.70 -7.64 4.20
CA GLY A 304 -9.72 -8.69 4.28
C GLY A 304 -10.90 -8.46 3.34
N ILE A 305 -11.45 -7.23 3.28
CA ILE A 305 -12.50 -6.86 2.32
C ILE A 305 -12.01 -7.08 0.88
N THR A 306 -10.81 -6.59 0.59
CA THR A 306 -10.23 -6.71 -0.75
C THR A 306 -10.07 -8.17 -1.14
N ARG A 307 -9.53 -9.01 -0.24
CA ARG A 307 -9.36 -10.43 -0.50
C ARG A 307 -10.68 -11.16 -0.70
N ALA A 308 -11.70 -10.90 0.11
CA ALA A 308 -13.01 -11.50 -0.04
C ALA A 308 -13.65 -11.15 -1.40
N LYS A 309 -13.54 -9.90 -1.85
CA LYS A 309 -14.02 -9.50 -3.16
C LYS A 309 -13.21 -10.11 -4.30
N LEU A 310 -11.88 -10.19 -4.13
CA LEU A 310 -10.99 -10.84 -5.08
C LEU A 310 -11.39 -12.29 -5.32
N ASP A 311 -11.66 -13.04 -4.25
CA ASP A 311 -12.04 -14.45 -4.33
C ASP A 311 -13.45 -14.61 -4.90
N SER A 312 -14.43 -13.84 -4.41
CA SER A 312 -15.84 -14.03 -4.74
C SER A 312 -16.30 -13.35 -6.05
N GLN A 313 -15.70 -12.23 -6.45
CA GLN A 313 -16.18 -11.40 -7.55
C GLN A 313 -15.20 -11.36 -8.73
N TYR A 314 -13.89 -11.48 -8.48
CA TYR A 314 -12.85 -11.29 -9.49
C TYR A 314 -12.05 -12.57 -9.82
N ASN A 315 -12.44 -13.73 -9.29
CA ASN A 315 -11.80 -15.04 -9.56
C ASN A 315 -10.27 -15.03 -9.37
N GLY A 316 -9.79 -14.28 -8.37
CA GLY A 316 -8.36 -14.16 -8.08
C GLY A 316 -7.57 -13.24 -9.01
N ASP A 317 -8.23 -12.47 -9.90
CA ASP A 317 -7.52 -11.51 -10.77
C ASP A 317 -7.13 -10.25 -9.99
N TYR A 318 -5.91 -10.24 -9.47
CA TYR A 318 -5.30 -9.13 -8.73
C TYR A 318 -5.35 -7.77 -9.43
N LYS A 319 -5.51 -7.73 -10.74
CA LYS A 319 -5.51 -6.48 -11.51
C LYS A 319 -6.84 -5.74 -11.46
N LYS A 320 -7.90 -6.40 -10.99
CA LYS A 320 -9.26 -5.87 -11.00
C LYS A 320 -9.61 -5.07 -9.76
N ILE A 321 -8.94 -5.33 -8.65
CA ILE A 321 -9.20 -4.68 -7.36
C ILE A 321 -7.91 -4.14 -6.75
N LEU A 322 -7.97 -2.95 -6.15
CA LEU A 322 -6.81 -2.26 -5.59
C LEU A 322 -7.10 -1.76 -4.18
N PRO A 323 -6.41 -2.30 -3.15
CA PRO A 323 -6.44 -1.72 -1.81
C PRO A 323 -5.55 -0.47 -1.74
N ILE A 324 -6.04 0.56 -1.00
CA ILE A 324 -5.34 1.81 -0.74
C ILE A 324 -5.41 2.11 0.75
N LEU A 325 -4.26 2.30 1.38
CA LEU A 325 -4.16 2.65 2.79
C LEU A 325 -3.51 4.04 2.96
N LEU A 326 -4.24 4.95 3.59
CA LEU A 326 -3.77 6.30 3.90
C LEU A 326 -3.37 6.37 5.38
N HIS A 327 -2.09 6.50 5.64
CA HIS A 327 -1.48 6.48 6.96
C HIS A 327 -1.11 7.87 7.46
N GLY A 328 -1.14 8.07 8.77
CA GLY A 328 -0.37 9.14 9.40
C GLY A 328 1.09 8.71 9.61
N ASP A 329 2.05 9.62 9.42
CA ASP A 329 3.48 9.28 9.50
C ASP A 329 3.91 8.70 10.85
N ALA A 330 3.36 9.20 11.94
CA ALA A 330 3.67 8.70 13.28
C ALA A 330 3.02 7.33 13.54
N ALA A 331 1.82 7.09 13.01
CA ALA A 331 1.11 5.83 13.16
C ALA A 331 1.75 4.73 12.31
N LEU A 332 2.05 5.00 11.05
CA LEU A 332 2.77 4.08 10.16
C LEU A 332 4.08 3.57 10.79
N ALA A 333 4.85 4.47 11.42
CA ALA A 333 6.11 4.12 12.05
C ALA A 333 5.97 3.46 13.43
N GLY A 334 4.84 3.68 14.13
CA GLY A 334 4.70 3.34 15.55
C GLY A 334 3.74 2.19 15.87
N GLN A 335 2.76 1.91 14.99
CA GLN A 335 1.74 0.90 15.24
C GLN A 335 2.19 -0.48 14.75
N GLY A 336 2.23 -1.47 15.65
CA GLY A 336 2.65 -2.84 15.34
C GLY A 336 1.78 -3.52 14.30
N VAL A 337 0.48 -3.20 14.23
CA VAL A 337 -0.46 -3.77 13.25
C VAL A 337 -0.03 -3.50 11.80
N VAL A 338 0.64 -2.38 11.53
CA VAL A 338 1.21 -2.10 10.20
C VAL A 338 2.21 -3.19 9.80
N TYR A 339 3.12 -3.55 10.73
CA TYR A 339 4.08 -4.61 10.49
C TYR A 339 3.40 -5.96 10.23
N GLU A 340 2.34 -6.26 11.00
CA GLU A 340 1.55 -7.48 10.84
C GLU A 340 0.92 -7.54 9.44
N VAL A 341 0.30 -6.46 8.98
CA VAL A 341 -0.35 -6.36 7.65
C VAL A 341 0.66 -6.56 6.52
N ILE A 342 1.79 -5.86 6.55
CA ILE A 342 2.78 -6.02 5.47
C ILE A 342 3.43 -7.40 5.45
N GLN A 343 3.53 -8.10 6.60
CA GLN A 343 3.98 -9.50 6.63
C GLN A 343 2.98 -10.46 6.01
N MET A 344 1.69 -10.15 6.02
CA MET A 344 0.65 -10.94 5.37
C MET A 344 0.57 -10.73 3.85
N ALA A 345 1.12 -9.63 3.33
CA ALA A 345 0.89 -9.15 1.96
C ALA A 345 1.20 -10.16 0.83
N GLN A 346 2.12 -11.10 1.05
CA GLN A 346 2.52 -12.11 0.06
C GLN A 346 2.16 -13.54 0.47
N LEU A 347 1.42 -13.72 1.58
CA LEU A 347 1.00 -15.06 2.03
C LEU A 347 -0.25 -15.50 1.25
N ASP A 348 -0.32 -16.78 0.89
CA ASP A 348 -1.36 -17.34 0.01
C ASP A 348 -2.78 -17.04 0.48
N GLY A 349 -3.04 -17.15 1.77
CA GLY A 349 -4.34 -16.87 2.36
C GLY A 349 -4.73 -15.39 2.45
N TYR A 350 -3.77 -14.47 2.26
CA TYR A 350 -3.92 -13.04 2.61
C TYR A 350 -3.58 -12.09 1.46
N ASN A 351 -2.87 -12.55 0.44
CA ASN A 351 -2.40 -11.75 -0.69
C ASN A 351 -3.56 -11.09 -1.45
N THR A 352 -3.47 -9.78 -1.62
CA THR A 352 -4.43 -8.94 -2.36
C THR A 352 -3.88 -8.42 -3.71
N GLY A 353 -2.68 -8.88 -4.09
CA GLY A 353 -1.98 -8.39 -5.29
C GLY A 353 -1.28 -7.05 -5.09
N GLY A 354 -0.95 -6.71 -3.85
CA GLY A 354 -0.23 -5.50 -3.48
C GLY A 354 -1.13 -4.30 -3.18
N THR A 355 -0.71 -3.52 -2.20
CA THR A 355 -1.40 -2.36 -1.64
C THR A 355 -0.63 -1.08 -1.96
N ILE A 356 -1.35 0.01 -2.26
CA ILE A 356 -0.77 1.34 -2.33
C ILE A 356 -0.87 1.98 -0.94
N HIS A 357 0.27 2.11 -0.27
CA HIS A 357 0.40 2.77 1.02
C HIS A 357 0.79 4.23 0.84
N ILE A 358 0.01 5.16 1.37
CA ILE A 358 0.28 6.60 1.27
C ILE A 358 0.41 7.18 2.67
N ALA A 359 1.63 7.49 3.09
CA ALA A 359 1.88 8.20 4.32
C ALA A 359 1.66 9.71 4.12
N VAL A 360 0.61 10.27 4.70
CA VAL A 360 0.38 11.70 4.76
C VAL A 360 1.29 12.28 5.85
N ASN A 361 2.54 12.52 5.50
CA ASN A 361 3.62 12.85 6.41
C ASN A 361 3.66 14.34 6.73
N ASN A 362 2.90 14.70 7.75
CA ASN A 362 2.88 16.09 8.23
C ASN A 362 3.95 16.40 9.29
N GLN A 363 4.84 15.45 9.60
CA GLN A 363 6.03 15.58 10.43
C GLN A 363 5.77 15.82 11.94
N VAL A 364 4.54 15.63 12.39
CA VAL A 364 4.15 15.81 13.81
C VAL A 364 3.10 14.76 14.18
N GLY A 365 3.44 13.85 15.08
CA GLY A 365 2.50 12.89 15.67
C GLY A 365 1.81 13.47 16.89
N PHE A 366 0.52 13.82 16.81
CA PHE A 366 -0.19 14.55 17.86
C PHE A 366 0.54 15.84 18.26
N THR A 367 1.41 15.83 19.27
CA THR A 367 2.28 16.93 19.69
C THR A 367 3.77 16.62 19.56
N THR A 368 4.11 15.39 19.19
CA THR A 368 5.49 14.89 19.15
C THR A 368 6.14 15.17 17.80
N ASN A 369 7.30 15.77 17.81
CA ASN A 369 8.12 15.97 16.60
C ASN A 369 8.57 14.61 16.05
N TYR A 370 8.68 14.47 14.73
CA TYR A 370 9.15 13.23 14.11
C TYR A 370 10.55 12.80 14.58
N LEU A 371 11.39 13.75 15.02
CA LEU A 371 12.73 13.49 15.58
C LEU A 371 12.67 12.74 16.91
N ASP A 372 11.60 12.94 17.67
CA ASP A 372 11.38 12.31 18.98
C ASP A 372 10.43 11.11 18.84
N GLY A 373 9.76 10.98 17.70
CA GLY A 373 8.72 9.98 17.47
C GLY A 373 9.21 8.66 16.85
N ARG A 374 10.40 8.64 16.23
CA ARG A 374 10.96 7.44 15.60
C ARG A 374 12.48 7.49 15.47
N SER A 375 13.10 6.31 15.52
CA SER A 375 14.55 6.14 15.31
C SER A 375 14.92 6.03 13.82
N SER A 376 13.97 5.59 12.98
CA SER A 376 14.16 5.44 11.54
C SER A 376 14.31 6.78 10.82
N THR A 377 14.99 6.78 9.67
CA THR A 377 15.14 7.97 8.83
C THR A 377 13.78 8.45 8.29
N TYR A 378 12.99 7.50 7.80
CA TYR A 378 11.67 7.74 7.22
C TYR A 378 10.58 7.02 8.02
N CYS A 379 9.36 7.53 7.98
CA CYS A 379 8.20 6.81 8.52
C CYS A 379 7.91 5.53 7.71
N THR A 380 8.31 5.52 6.46
CA THR A 380 8.14 4.42 5.50
C THR A 380 9.27 3.39 5.53
N ASP A 381 10.22 3.46 6.47
CA ASP A 381 11.30 2.46 6.57
C ASP A 381 10.77 1.03 6.81
N VAL A 382 9.53 0.89 7.29
CA VAL A 382 8.83 -0.38 7.41
C VAL A 382 8.64 -1.10 6.06
N ALA A 383 8.55 -0.38 4.95
CA ALA A 383 8.47 -0.93 3.59
C ALA A 383 9.67 -1.84 3.23
N LYS A 384 10.83 -1.61 3.84
CA LYS A 384 12.05 -2.39 3.61
C LYS A 384 11.94 -3.83 4.11
N VAL A 385 11.00 -4.11 5.01
CA VAL A 385 10.73 -5.47 5.52
C VAL A 385 10.31 -6.41 4.39
N THR A 386 9.47 -5.93 3.49
CA THR A 386 8.98 -6.67 2.31
C THR A 386 9.65 -6.24 1.01
N LEU A 387 10.72 -5.44 1.11
CA LEU A 387 11.48 -4.94 -0.04
C LEU A 387 10.63 -4.14 -1.02
N SER A 388 9.61 -3.44 -0.53
CA SER A 388 8.71 -2.63 -1.33
C SER A 388 9.35 -1.28 -1.69
N PRO A 389 9.22 -0.77 -2.93
CA PRO A 389 9.78 0.53 -3.29
C PRO A 389 9.06 1.67 -2.56
N VAL A 390 9.80 2.74 -2.27
CA VAL A 390 9.29 3.94 -1.61
C VAL A 390 9.56 5.17 -2.47
N PHE A 391 8.53 6.01 -2.66
CA PHE A 391 8.64 7.31 -3.31
C PHE A 391 8.39 8.42 -2.28
N HIS A 392 9.42 9.22 -1.99
CA HIS A 392 9.33 10.41 -1.13
C HIS A 392 9.01 11.62 -1.99
N VAL A 393 7.91 12.30 -1.75
CA VAL A 393 7.44 13.36 -2.64
C VAL A 393 7.12 14.64 -1.87
N ASN A 394 7.52 15.79 -2.43
CA ASN A 394 7.16 17.10 -1.91
C ASN A 394 5.66 17.39 -2.14
N GLY A 395 4.89 17.53 -1.06
CA GLY A 395 3.46 17.81 -1.12
C GLY A 395 3.08 19.14 -1.78
N ASP A 396 4.00 20.11 -1.86
CA ASP A 396 3.76 21.37 -2.56
C ASP A 396 3.96 21.27 -4.09
N ASP A 397 4.69 20.26 -4.55
CA ASP A 397 4.86 19.99 -5.99
C ASP A 397 3.82 18.98 -6.46
N VAL A 398 2.61 19.46 -6.69
CA VAL A 398 1.45 18.62 -6.99
C VAL A 398 1.64 17.77 -8.26
N GLU A 399 2.34 18.26 -9.27
CA GLU A 399 2.63 17.47 -10.47
C GLU A 399 3.53 16.27 -10.14
N SER A 400 4.53 16.46 -9.29
CA SER A 400 5.40 15.40 -8.81
C SER A 400 4.63 14.38 -7.95
N VAL A 401 3.67 14.82 -7.13
CA VAL A 401 2.81 13.91 -6.35
C VAL A 401 1.97 13.04 -7.27
N VAL A 402 1.31 13.62 -8.26
CA VAL A 402 0.51 12.88 -9.25
C VAL A 402 1.38 11.91 -10.06
N HIS A 403 2.58 12.32 -10.45
CA HIS A 403 3.51 11.49 -11.20
C HIS A 403 3.98 10.28 -10.38
N ALA A 404 4.35 10.48 -9.12
CA ALA A 404 4.80 9.40 -8.23
C ALA A 404 3.70 8.36 -8.00
N LEU A 405 2.43 8.78 -7.82
CA LEU A 405 1.31 7.87 -7.69
C LEU A 405 1.03 7.05 -8.95
N LYS A 406 1.15 7.66 -10.14
CA LYS A 406 1.05 6.90 -11.39
C LYS A 406 2.13 5.83 -11.51
N LEU A 407 3.39 6.15 -11.12
CA LEU A 407 4.48 5.17 -11.09
C LEU A 407 4.20 4.04 -10.10
N ALA A 408 3.67 4.36 -8.93
CA ALA A 408 3.29 3.37 -7.92
C ALA A 408 2.22 2.40 -8.43
N VAL A 409 1.18 2.92 -9.07
CA VAL A 409 0.13 2.09 -9.70
C VAL A 409 0.71 1.19 -10.79
N GLU A 410 1.54 1.74 -11.70
CA GLU A 410 2.20 0.97 -12.76
C GLU A 410 3.05 -0.19 -12.20
N TYR A 411 3.80 0.07 -11.13
CA TYR A 411 4.60 -0.95 -10.45
C TYR A 411 3.71 -2.03 -9.82
N ARG A 412 2.71 -1.64 -9.04
CA ARG A 412 1.76 -2.55 -8.39
C ARG A 412 1.04 -3.44 -9.41
N GLN A 413 0.51 -2.87 -10.49
CA GLN A 413 -0.19 -3.61 -11.54
C GLN A 413 0.72 -4.57 -12.32
N LYS A 414 2.01 -4.29 -12.35
CA LYS A 414 2.98 -5.14 -13.03
C LYS A 414 3.51 -6.28 -12.16
N TYR A 415 3.76 -6.01 -10.89
CA TYR A 415 4.46 -6.94 -10.00
C TYR A 415 3.58 -7.55 -8.91
N ASN A 416 2.36 -7.05 -8.72
CA ASN A 416 1.43 -7.45 -7.65
C ASN A 416 2.08 -7.39 -6.27
N LYS A 417 2.76 -6.28 -5.97
CA LYS A 417 3.47 -6.01 -4.72
C LYS A 417 3.11 -4.65 -4.15
N ASP A 418 3.32 -4.48 -2.86
CA ASP A 418 3.11 -3.23 -2.16
C ASP A 418 4.04 -2.13 -2.67
N VAL A 419 3.54 -0.89 -2.61
CA VAL A 419 4.30 0.33 -2.91
C VAL A 419 3.99 1.37 -1.86
N PHE A 420 5.01 2.12 -1.43
CA PHE A 420 4.85 3.16 -0.44
C PHE A 420 5.11 4.55 -1.04
N ILE A 421 4.24 5.48 -0.69
CA ILE A 421 4.38 6.90 -1.00
C ILE A 421 4.53 7.66 0.32
N ASP A 422 5.64 8.34 0.49
CA ASP A 422 5.86 9.28 1.59
C ASP A 422 5.54 10.70 1.08
N LEU A 423 4.31 11.14 1.29
CA LEU A 423 3.85 12.48 0.92
C LEU A 423 4.26 13.47 2.00
N LEU A 424 5.44 14.08 1.83
CA LEU A 424 5.93 15.06 2.79
C LEU A 424 5.13 16.36 2.66
N CYS A 425 4.45 16.71 3.72
CA CYS A 425 3.57 17.86 3.80
C CYS A 425 3.68 18.52 5.17
N TYR A 426 2.73 19.35 5.53
CA TYR A 426 2.62 19.94 6.86
C TYR A 426 1.17 19.89 7.34
N ARG A 427 0.95 20.16 8.61
CA ARG A 427 -0.35 20.28 9.24
C ARG A 427 -0.59 21.73 9.66
N LYS A 428 -1.57 22.38 9.06
CA LYS A 428 -1.81 23.82 9.28
C LYS A 428 -2.28 24.15 10.68
N TYR A 429 -3.13 23.33 11.28
CA TYR A 429 -3.66 23.50 12.64
C TYR A 429 -3.03 22.51 13.61
N GLY A 430 -3.48 22.47 14.87
CA GLY A 430 -3.09 21.46 15.85
C GLY A 430 -3.55 20.04 15.46
N HIS A 431 -3.59 19.14 16.44
CA HIS A 431 -4.15 17.81 16.21
C HIS A 431 -5.58 17.89 15.68
N ASN A 432 -6.36 18.81 16.21
CA ASN A 432 -7.63 19.25 15.67
C ASN A 432 -7.70 20.80 15.73
N GLU A 433 -8.80 21.39 15.25
CA GLU A 433 -8.95 22.84 15.13
C GLU A 433 -9.07 23.60 16.48
N GLY A 434 -9.28 22.88 17.59
CA GLY A 434 -9.31 23.44 18.93
C GLY A 434 -7.95 23.38 19.66
N ASP A 435 -6.92 22.78 19.05
CA ASP A 435 -5.59 22.62 19.64
C ASP A 435 -4.64 23.74 19.18
N GLU A 436 -3.82 24.26 20.11
CA GLU A 436 -2.81 25.29 19.82
C GLU A 436 -1.41 24.66 19.64
N PRO A 437 -0.98 24.38 18.39
CA PRO A 437 0.24 23.63 18.14
C PRO A 437 1.53 24.37 18.49
N ARG A 438 1.50 25.67 18.67
CA ARG A 438 2.67 26.48 19.05
C ARG A 438 3.12 26.20 20.47
N PHE A 439 2.31 25.59 21.33
CA PHE A 439 2.75 25.15 22.66
C PHE A 439 3.91 24.15 22.58
N THR A 440 3.93 23.30 21.55
CA THR A 440 4.94 22.24 21.40
C THR A 440 5.85 22.44 20.18
N GLN A 441 5.38 23.13 19.13
CA GLN A 441 6.09 23.30 17.86
C GLN A 441 6.13 24.78 17.41
N PRO A 442 6.59 25.75 18.24
CA PRO A 442 6.47 27.17 17.92
C PRO A 442 7.22 27.57 16.64
N LYS A 443 8.45 27.08 16.45
CA LYS A 443 9.28 27.39 15.27
C LYS A 443 8.68 26.84 13.98
N LEU A 444 8.18 25.61 14.00
CA LEU A 444 7.55 25.01 12.84
C LEU A 444 6.29 25.79 12.43
N TYR A 445 5.43 26.13 13.37
CA TYR A 445 4.19 26.82 13.07
C TYR A 445 4.38 28.32 12.74
N GLU A 446 5.51 28.90 13.12
CA GLU A 446 5.92 30.20 12.58
C GLU A 446 6.20 30.10 11.07
N LEU A 447 6.91 29.06 10.62
CA LEU A 447 7.16 28.82 9.19
C LEU A 447 5.85 28.53 8.45
N ILE A 448 5.02 27.63 8.96
CA ILE A 448 3.74 27.23 8.35
C ILE A 448 2.80 28.43 8.21
N SER A 449 2.77 29.35 9.19
CA SER A 449 1.89 30.53 9.12
C SER A 449 2.20 31.49 7.97
N LYS A 450 3.42 31.49 7.47
CA LYS A 450 3.91 32.31 6.36
C LYS A 450 3.94 31.56 5.03
N HIS A 451 3.72 30.21 5.07
CA HIS A 451 3.83 29.37 3.89
C HIS A 451 2.54 29.38 3.07
N PRO A 452 2.61 29.64 1.76
CA PRO A 452 1.44 29.55 0.88
C PRO A 452 1.01 28.07 0.73
N ASN A 453 -0.29 27.81 0.60
CA ASN A 453 -0.76 26.44 0.36
C ASN A 453 -0.41 25.96 -1.06
N SER A 454 -0.47 24.66 -1.28
CA SER A 454 -0.09 24.01 -2.55
C SER A 454 -0.88 24.54 -3.77
N ARG A 455 -2.15 24.95 -3.58
CA ARG A 455 -2.95 25.58 -4.64
C ARG A 455 -2.37 26.92 -5.09
N GLU A 456 -1.99 27.81 -4.16
CA GLU A 456 -1.42 29.12 -4.49
C GLU A 456 -0.07 28.96 -5.21
N ILE A 457 0.76 28.00 -4.73
CA ILE A 457 2.06 27.66 -5.36
C ILE A 457 1.82 27.21 -6.81
N TYR A 458 0.91 26.25 -6.98
CA TYR A 458 0.63 25.69 -8.30
C TYR A 458 -0.03 26.68 -9.25
N LYS A 459 -0.99 27.46 -8.75
CA LYS A 459 -1.63 28.54 -9.51
C LYS A 459 -0.58 29.53 -10.05
N GLN A 460 0.36 29.96 -9.19
CA GLN A 460 1.42 30.88 -9.60
C GLN A 460 2.34 30.25 -10.67
N LYS A 461 2.67 28.94 -10.52
CA LYS A 461 3.43 28.19 -11.52
C LYS A 461 2.72 28.22 -12.88
N LEU A 462 1.43 27.86 -12.92
CA LEU A 462 0.65 27.81 -14.16
C LEU A 462 0.45 29.18 -14.81
N MET A 463 0.34 30.23 -14.02
CA MET A 463 0.31 31.60 -14.52
C MET A 463 1.65 32.01 -15.17
N ASN A 464 2.77 31.66 -14.55
CA ASN A 464 4.11 31.91 -15.08
C ASN A 464 4.37 31.11 -16.38
N GLU A 465 3.80 29.93 -16.50
CA GLU A 465 3.85 29.06 -17.69
C GLU A 465 2.83 29.53 -18.80
N GLY A 466 1.96 30.47 -18.50
CA GLY A 466 0.92 30.92 -19.44
C GLY A 466 -0.24 29.94 -19.67
N VAL A 467 -0.38 28.94 -18.76
CA VAL A 467 -1.43 27.91 -18.83
C VAL A 467 -2.78 28.44 -18.35
N VAL A 468 -2.77 29.32 -17.36
CA VAL A 468 -3.98 29.90 -16.75
C VAL A 468 -3.82 31.42 -16.59
N GLU A 469 -4.87 32.16 -16.94
CA GLU A 469 -4.94 33.60 -16.68
C GLU A 469 -5.45 33.89 -15.27
N ALA A 470 -4.95 34.95 -14.64
CA ALA A 470 -5.30 35.32 -13.26
C ALA A 470 -6.80 35.59 -13.07
N GLY A 471 -7.48 36.10 -14.09
CA GLY A 471 -8.93 36.34 -14.09
C GLY A 471 -9.72 35.04 -13.97
N ILE A 472 -9.39 34.06 -14.81
CA ILE A 472 -10.05 32.76 -14.86
C ILE A 472 -9.84 32.01 -13.55
N ALA A 473 -8.64 32.06 -12.97
CA ALA A 473 -8.37 31.37 -11.68
C ALA A 473 -9.25 31.94 -10.54
N LYS A 474 -9.45 33.25 -10.49
CA LYS A 474 -10.33 33.87 -9.49
C LYS A 474 -11.81 33.55 -9.71
N GLU A 475 -12.25 33.50 -10.97
CA GLU A 475 -13.62 33.12 -11.31
C GLU A 475 -13.93 31.68 -10.86
N LEU A 476 -13.07 30.72 -11.18
CA LEU A 476 -13.21 29.32 -10.73
C LEU A 476 -13.25 29.18 -9.21
N GLU A 477 -12.45 29.97 -8.48
CA GLU A 477 -12.49 29.96 -7.01
C GLU A 477 -13.83 30.50 -6.48
N LYS A 478 -14.36 31.56 -7.10
CA LYS A 478 -15.63 32.16 -6.71
C LYS A 478 -16.80 31.23 -7.01
N ASP A 479 -16.87 30.68 -8.21
CA ASP A 479 -17.94 29.77 -8.62
C ASP A 479 -18.04 28.56 -7.70
N PHE A 480 -16.90 28.06 -7.26
CA PHE A 480 -16.89 26.94 -6.31
C PHE A 480 -17.31 27.36 -4.90
N GLN A 481 -16.97 28.57 -4.45
CA GLN A 481 -17.47 29.09 -3.17
C GLN A 481 -18.98 29.31 -3.20
N ASP A 482 -19.52 29.83 -4.30
CA ASP A 482 -20.96 30.02 -4.49
C ASP A 482 -21.67 28.66 -4.49
N LEU A 483 -21.13 27.65 -5.17
CA LEU A 483 -21.65 26.28 -5.13
C LEU A 483 -21.71 25.74 -3.70
N LEU A 484 -20.65 25.87 -2.91
CA LEU A 484 -20.63 25.41 -1.54
C LEU A 484 -21.67 26.14 -0.66
N GLN A 485 -21.87 27.45 -0.90
CA GLN A 485 -22.88 28.22 -0.20
C GLN A 485 -24.30 27.73 -0.53
N ASP A 486 -24.59 27.48 -1.80
CA ASP A 486 -25.89 26.93 -2.23
C ASP A 486 -26.15 25.57 -1.57
N ARG A 487 -25.17 24.66 -1.58
CA ARG A 487 -25.28 23.34 -0.94
C ARG A 487 -25.46 23.44 0.58
N PHE A 488 -24.85 24.43 1.21
CA PHE A 488 -25.02 24.70 2.64
C PHE A 488 -26.45 25.19 2.96
N ASP A 489 -27.00 26.10 2.15
CA ASP A 489 -28.36 26.59 2.35
C ASP A 489 -29.39 25.48 2.10
N GLU A 490 -29.18 24.64 1.07
CA GLU A 490 -29.98 23.43 0.90
C GLU A 490 -29.89 22.45 2.10
N ALA A 491 -28.70 22.33 2.71
CA ALA A 491 -28.52 21.42 3.86
C ALA A 491 -29.33 21.86 5.08
N LYS A 492 -29.57 23.17 5.28
CA LYS A 492 -30.40 23.68 6.38
C LYS A 492 -31.87 23.24 6.29
N GLU A 493 -32.36 23.04 5.07
CA GLU A 493 -33.73 22.63 4.80
C GLU A 493 -33.95 21.11 5.05
N ILE A 494 -32.89 20.32 5.10
CA ILE A 494 -32.95 18.88 5.40
C ILE A 494 -33.42 18.67 6.81
N LYS A 495 -34.48 17.87 7.00
CA LYS A 495 -35.01 17.53 8.33
C LYS A 495 -34.24 16.40 9.01
N LYS A 496 -33.77 15.41 8.23
CA LYS A 496 -33.01 14.25 8.69
C LYS A 496 -31.83 14.00 7.78
N ALA A 497 -30.67 13.73 8.36
CA ALA A 497 -29.47 13.36 7.60
C ALA A 497 -29.61 11.94 7.00
N LYS A 498 -29.14 11.77 5.77
CA LYS A 498 -29.10 10.48 5.10
C LYS A 498 -27.75 9.82 5.35
N ILE A 499 -27.74 8.54 5.66
CA ILE A 499 -26.53 7.72 5.69
C ILE A 499 -26.53 6.79 4.48
N THR A 500 -25.50 6.87 3.66
CA THR A 500 -25.19 5.83 2.68
C THR A 500 -24.51 4.67 3.40
N ARG A 501 -25.14 3.50 3.39
CA ARG A 501 -24.59 2.32 4.06
C ARG A 501 -23.37 1.81 3.30
N PHE A 502 -22.31 1.53 4.03
CA PHE A 502 -21.13 0.83 3.52
C PHE A 502 -21.52 -0.61 3.13
N LEU A 503 -20.99 -1.12 2.03
CA LEU A 503 -21.27 -2.46 1.48
C LEU A 503 -22.78 -2.76 1.34
N LYS A 504 -23.57 -1.75 0.93
CA LYS A 504 -25.03 -1.87 0.85
C LYS A 504 -25.47 -2.98 -0.12
N GLU A 505 -24.77 -3.18 -1.21
CA GLU A 505 -25.10 -4.18 -2.23
C GLU A 505 -24.86 -5.58 -1.69
N GLU A 506 -23.74 -5.80 -1.03
CA GLU A 506 -23.35 -7.08 -0.43
C GLU A 506 -24.33 -7.52 0.67
N TRP A 507 -24.95 -6.57 1.37
CA TRP A 507 -25.91 -6.83 2.45
C TRP A 507 -27.38 -6.74 2.01
N SER A 508 -27.66 -6.56 0.71
CA SER A 508 -29.03 -6.32 0.20
C SER A 508 -30.00 -7.46 0.51
N ASP A 509 -29.51 -8.70 0.40
CA ASP A 509 -30.30 -9.92 0.52
C ASP A 509 -30.37 -10.46 1.96
N ILE A 510 -29.65 -9.83 2.89
CA ILE A 510 -29.62 -10.20 4.30
C ILE A 510 -30.73 -9.51 5.07
N LYS A 511 -31.62 -10.32 5.62
CA LYS A 511 -32.71 -9.82 6.47
C LYS A 511 -32.17 -9.36 7.83
N ARG A 512 -32.49 -8.14 8.22
CA ARG A 512 -32.21 -7.66 9.57
C ARG A 512 -32.96 -8.47 10.60
N VAL A 513 -32.29 -8.92 11.65
CA VAL A 513 -32.83 -9.67 12.76
C VAL A 513 -33.29 -8.71 13.85
N PHE A 514 -34.44 -9.00 14.48
CA PHE A 514 -35.00 -8.28 15.60
C PHE A 514 -35.15 -9.22 16.81
N ASP A 515 -35.31 -8.67 18.01
CA ASP A 515 -35.41 -9.45 19.26
C ASP A 515 -36.44 -10.58 19.18
N ALA A 516 -37.54 -10.38 18.46
CA ALA A 516 -38.55 -11.40 18.25
C ALA A 516 -38.06 -12.64 17.49
N ASP A 517 -37.04 -12.46 16.61
CA ASP A 517 -36.48 -13.56 15.81
C ASP A 517 -35.65 -14.54 16.67
N PHE A 518 -35.16 -14.08 17.83
CA PHE A 518 -34.42 -14.93 18.79
C PHE A 518 -35.32 -15.79 19.69
N THR A 519 -36.65 -15.66 19.60
CA THR A 519 -37.57 -16.48 20.37
C THR A 519 -37.78 -17.89 19.81
N GLY A 520 -37.34 -18.13 18.57
CA GLY A 520 -37.35 -19.43 17.89
C GLY A 520 -35.96 -19.96 17.64
N SER A 521 -35.78 -21.27 17.57
CA SER A 521 -34.54 -21.93 17.15
C SER A 521 -34.74 -22.58 15.79
N SER A 522 -33.89 -22.27 14.83
CA SER A 522 -33.85 -22.94 13.54
C SER A 522 -33.38 -24.39 13.70
N LEU A 523 -33.88 -25.30 12.88
CA LEU A 523 -33.38 -26.67 12.83
C LEU A 523 -32.04 -26.70 12.13
N THR A 524 -30.95 -27.02 12.88
CA THR A 524 -29.59 -27.11 12.37
C THR A 524 -29.06 -28.56 12.39
N ASN A 525 -29.93 -29.54 12.66
CA ASN A 525 -29.56 -30.94 12.81
C ASN A 525 -29.27 -31.61 11.45
N VAL A 526 -28.20 -32.39 11.41
CA VAL A 526 -27.86 -33.29 10.30
C VAL A 526 -28.23 -34.73 10.72
N THR A 527 -28.79 -35.55 9.80
CA THR A 527 -29.18 -36.90 10.14
C THR A 527 -27.97 -37.77 10.47
N HIS A 528 -28.13 -38.70 11.42
CA HIS A 528 -27.07 -39.63 11.83
C HIS A 528 -26.49 -40.45 10.65
N LYS A 529 -27.35 -40.79 9.67
CA LYS A 529 -26.93 -41.47 8.44
C LYS A 529 -25.96 -40.61 7.64
N LYS A 530 -26.31 -39.32 7.46
CA LYS A 530 -25.49 -38.36 6.71
C LYS A 530 -24.16 -38.08 7.41
N LEU A 531 -24.18 -37.89 8.73
CA LEU A 531 -22.96 -37.73 9.52
C LEU A 531 -22.02 -38.92 9.37
N LYS A 532 -22.52 -40.14 9.37
CA LYS A 532 -21.70 -41.36 9.11
C LYS A 532 -21.15 -41.41 7.69
N GLU A 533 -21.88 -40.92 6.73
CA GLU A 533 -21.43 -40.84 5.34
C GLU A 533 -20.30 -39.83 5.21
N LEU A 534 -20.49 -38.61 5.68
CA LEU A 534 -19.51 -37.53 5.63
C LEU A 534 -18.24 -37.86 6.44
N SER A 535 -18.37 -38.52 7.58
CA SER A 535 -17.20 -38.88 8.41
C SER A 535 -16.16 -39.74 7.70
N LYS A 536 -16.54 -40.47 6.65
CA LYS A 536 -15.62 -41.38 5.95
C LYS A 536 -14.44 -40.63 5.35
N CYS A 537 -14.65 -39.46 4.76
CA CYS A 537 -13.57 -38.65 4.20
C CYS A 537 -12.52 -38.27 5.27
N LEU A 538 -12.95 -38.10 6.52
CA LEU A 538 -12.09 -37.65 7.63
C LEU A 538 -11.14 -38.76 8.19
N TYR A 539 -11.33 -40.02 7.81
CA TYR A 539 -10.47 -41.12 8.26
C TYR A 539 -10.11 -42.15 7.18
N ASP A 540 -10.81 -42.18 6.04
CA ASP A 540 -10.57 -43.18 4.96
C ASP A 540 -9.66 -42.60 3.88
N ILE A 541 -8.41 -42.29 4.26
CA ILE A 541 -7.39 -41.75 3.35
C ILE A 541 -6.63 -42.91 2.72
N PRO A 542 -6.40 -42.90 1.38
CA PRO A 542 -5.71 -43.96 0.67
C PRO A 542 -4.34 -44.32 1.28
N GLU A 543 -3.97 -45.62 1.28
CA GLU A 543 -2.66 -46.05 1.75
C GLU A 543 -1.50 -45.57 0.90
N ALA A 544 -1.77 -45.20 -0.38
CA ALA A 544 -0.80 -44.62 -1.27
C ALA A 544 -0.22 -43.30 -0.70
N GLU A 545 -1.03 -42.58 0.06
CA GLU A 545 -0.62 -41.41 0.83
C GLU A 545 0.22 -41.86 2.05
N LYS A 546 1.53 -41.80 1.93
CA LYS A 546 2.47 -42.22 2.99
C LYS A 546 2.46 -41.23 4.16
N LEU A 547 1.46 -41.36 5.01
CA LEU A 547 1.31 -40.50 6.20
C LEU A 547 2.12 -41.03 7.38
N PHE A 548 2.55 -40.13 8.27
CA PHE A 548 3.25 -40.43 9.49
C PHE A 548 2.46 -41.43 10.35
N LYS A 549 3.16 -42.36 11.03
CA LYS A 549 2.54 -43.45 11.80
C LYS A 549 1.52 -42.97 12.84
N LYS A 550 1.79 -41.83 13.51
CA LYS A 550 0.86 -41.29 14.52
C LYS A 550 -0.39 -40.72 13.86
N THR A 551 -0.26 -40.14 12.66
CA THR A 551 -1.39 -39.65 11.83
C THR A 551 -2.29 -40.85 11.45
N ARG A 552 -1.75 -41.97 11.01
CA ARG A 552 -2.53 -43.18 10.73
C ARG A 552 -3.27 -43.68 11.99
N LYS A 553 -2.67 -43.57 13.18
CA LYS A 553 -3.34 -43.91 14.46
C LYS A 553 -4.52 -42.94 14.70
N LEU A 554 -4.32 -41.65 14.53
CA LEU A 554 -5.39 -40.63 14.65
C LEU A 554 -6.60 -40.96 13.75
N LEU A 555 -6.35 -41.26 12.48
CA LEU A 555 -7.40 -41.67 11.53
C LEU A 555 -8.14 -42.93 11.99
N SER A 556 -7.40 -43.94 12.52
CA SER A 556 -8.01 -45.14 13.11
C SER A 556 -8.88 -44.82 14.31
N ASP A 557 -8.47 -43.88 15.16
CA ASP A 557 -9.21 -43.49 16.35
C ASP A 557 -10.48 -42.69 15.96
N ARG A 558 -10.42 -41.79 14.96
CA ARG A 558 -11.61 -41.16 14.36
C ARG A 558 -12.62 -42.17 13.84
N LYS A 559 -12.16 -43.19 13.13
CA LYS A 559 -13.01 -44.27 12.64
C LYS A 559 -13.72 -45.01 13.80
N LYS A 560 -13.00 -45.31 14.88
CA LYS A 560 -13.57 -45.96 16.05
C LYS A 560 -14.62 -45.12 16.74
N MET A 561 -14.43 -43.79 16.86
CA MET A 561 -15.42 -42.88 17.44
C MET A 561 -16.77 -43.00 16.73
N VAL A 562 -16.76 -43.00 15.40
CA VAL A 562 -17.98 -43.01 14.58
C VAL A 562 -18.60 -44.41 14.50
N GLU A 563 -17.79 -45.45 14.24
CA GLU A 563 -18.32 -46.77 13.90
C GLU A 563 -18.63 -47.61 15.15
N LYS A 564 -17.87 -47.44 16.24
CA LYS A 564 -17.96 -48.33 17.40
C LYS A 564 -18.46 -47.65 18.68
N ALA A 565 -17.99 -46.46 18.98
CA ALA A 565 -18.28 -45.77 20.23
C ALA A 565 -19.54 -44.92 20.20
N ASP A 566 -19.93 -44.45 19.02
CA ASP A 566 -21.02 -43.49 18.79
C ASP A 566 -20.89 -42.26 19.69
N LYS A 567 -19.63 -41.86 19.95
CA LYS A 567 -19.25 -40.70 20.76
C LYS A 567 -18.16 -39.95 20.03
N LEU A 568 -18.38 -38.65 19.82
CA LEU A 568 -17.47 -37.77 19.14
C LEU A 568 -16.80 -36.84 20.16
N ASP A 569 -15.52 -36.54 19.91
CA ASP A 569 -14.86 -35.42 20.57
C ASP A 569 -15.19 -34.10 19.85
N TRP A 570 -14.77 -32.99 20.42
CA TRP A 570 -15.03 -31.65 19.86
C TRP A 570 -14.45 -31.47 18.44
N ALA A 571 -13.23 -32.00 18.24
CA ALA A 571 -12.56 -31.88 16.93
C ALA A 571 -13.30 -32.63 15.83
N MET A 572 -13.80 -33.83 16.13
CA MET A 572 -14.61 -34.58 15.18
C MET A 572 -15.97 -33.93 14.93
N GLY A 573 -16.56 -33.28 15.95
CA GLY A 573 -17.79 -32.51 15.82
C GLY A 573 -17.59 -31.30 14.92
N GLU A 574 -16.51 -30.57 15.11
CA GLU A 574 -16.10 -29.41 14.28
C GLU A 574 -15.89 -29.84 12.81
N LEU A 575 -15.08 -30.86 12.56
CA LEU A 575 -14.81 -31.34 11.21
C LEU A 575 -16.07 -31.84 10.49
N LEU A 576 -17.01 -32.46 11.20
CA LEU A 576 -18.31 -32.85 10.65
C LEU A 576 -19.21 -31.67 10.34
N ALA A 577 -19.13 -30.58 11.12
CA ALA A 577 -19.83 -29.34 10.79
C ALA A 577 -19.32 -28.74 9.48
N TYR A 578 -17.99 -28.64 9.31
CA TYR A 578 -17.39 -28.22 8.04
C TYR A 578 -17.79 -29.15 6.89
N ALA A 579 -17.72 -30.46 7.11
CA ALA A 579 -18.10 -31.45 6.12
C ALA A 579 -19.56 -31.28 5.67
N SER A 580 -20.48 -30.95 6.59
CA SER A 580 -21.89 -30.75 6.25
C SER A 580 -22.13 -29.47 5.45
N LEU A 581 -21.42 -28.38 5.80
CA LEU A 581 -21.47 -27.12 5.04
C LEU A 581 -20.95 -27.31 3.60
N LEU A 582 -19.85 -27.99 3.44
CA LEU A 582 -19.30 -28.31 2.12
C LEU A 582 -20.25 -29.19 1.29
N ASP A 583 -20.89 -30.19 1.91
CA ASP A 583 -21.87 -31.03 1.22
C ASP A 583 -23.08 -30.24 0.75
N GLU A 584 -23.48 -29.21 1.50
CA GLU A 584 -24.55 -28.26 1.13
C GLU A 584 -24.10 -27.23 0.09
N GLY A 585 -22.82 -27.22 -0.28
CA GLY A 585 -22.27 -26.33 -1.32
C GLY A 585 -21.78 -25.00 -0.78
N HIS A 586 -21.50 -24.88 0.52
CA HIS A 586 -20.95 -23.70 1.14
C HIS A 586 -19.42 -23.81 1.27
N ASP A 587 -18.71 -22.80 0.79
CA ASP A 587 -17.28 -22.68 1.06
C ASP A 587 -17.02 -22.41 2.55
N VAL A 588 -15.94 -22.98 3.05
CA VAL A 588 -15.48 -22.74 4.44
C VAL A 588 -14.05 -22.26 4.40
N ARG A 589 -13.81 -21.07 4.94
CA ARG A 589 -12.47 -20.53 5.13
C ARG A 589 -12.15 -20.53 6.62
N LEU A 590 -10.99 -21.06 6.97
CA LEU A 590 -10.45 -21.08 8.32
C LEU A 590 -9.06 -20.46 8.32
N SER A 591 -8.84 -19.43 9.13
CA SER A 591 -7.59 -18.72 9.21
C SER A 591 -7.25 -18.43 10.66
N GLY A 592 -5.99 -18.57 11.02
CA GLY A 592 -5.50 -18.33 12.37
C GLY A 592 -4.21 -19.06 12.66
N GLN A 593 -3.73 -18.92 13.89
CA GLN A 593 -2.51 -19.55 14.36
C GLN A 593 -2.70 -21.06 14.48
N ASP A 594 -1.85 -21.86 13.85
CA ASP A 594 -1.85 -23.33 13.88
C ASP A 594 -3.18 -24.01 13.47
N VAL A 595 -4.06 -23.34 12.73
CA VAL A 595 -5.43 -23.80 12.46
C VAL A 595 -5.51 -25.10 11.65
N GLU A 596 -4.53 -25.39 10.79
CA GLU A 596 -4.49 -26.65 10.03
C GLU A 596 -4.48 -27.88 10.95
N ARG A 597 -3.72 -27.81 12.03
CA ARG A 597 -3.59 -28.87 13.04
C ARG A 597 -4.48 -28.64 14.25
N GLY A 598 -4.71 -27.39 14.60
CA GLY A 598 -5.22 -26.91 15.87
C GLY A 598 -4.12 -26.81 16.93
N THR A 599 -4.12 -25.74 17.73
CA THR A 599 -3.12 -25.46 18.78
C THR A 599 -2.98 -26.64 19.73
N PHE A 600 -4.07 -27.27 20.10
CA PHE A 600 -4.10 -28.46 20.99
C PHE A 600 -3.86 -29.79 20.25
N SER A 601 -3.37 -29.80 19.03
CA SER A 601 -3.17 -31.00 18.20
C SER A 601 -4.45 -31.86 18.06
N HIS A 602 -5.57 -31.21 17.85
CA HIS A 602 -6.92 -31.80 17.84
C HIS A 602 -7.55 -31.84 16.43
N ARG A 603 -7.49 -30.75 15.66
CA ARG A 603 -8.18 -30.59 14.37
C ARG A 603 -7.61 -31.47 13.27
N HIS A 604 -6.33 -31.37 12.99
CA HIS A 604 -5.67 -32.06 11.88
C HIS A 604 -6.55 -32.10 10.61
N ALA A 605 -6.86 -30.92 10.06
CA ALA A 605 -7.63 -30.78 8.82
C ALA A 605 -6.76 -31.02 7.58
N ILE A 606 -5.47 -30.72 7.68
CA ILE A 606 -4.45 -30.98 6.66
C ILE A 606 -3.50 -32.07 7.15
N PHE A 607 -3.16 -33.00 6.25
CA PHE A 607 -2.14 -34.01 6.48
C PHE A 607 -0.97 -33.82 5.52
N LYS A 608 0.25 -33.97 6.02
CA LYS A 608 1.48 -33.94 5.22
C LYS A 608 1.91 -35.35 4.86
N VAL A 609 2.29 -35.55 3.60
CA VAL A 609 2.91 -36.78 3.15
C VAL A 609 4.36 -36.83 3.62
N GLU A 610 4.78 -37.91 4.30
CA GLU A 610 6.00 -37.98 5.12
C GLU A 610 7.31 -37.68 4.37
N HIS A 611 7.36 -37.92 3.05
CA HIS A 611 8.59 -37.78 2.27
C HIS A 611 8.55 -36.69 1.21
N SER A 612 7.39 -36.12 0.89
CA SER A 612 7.22 -35.08 -0.12
C SER A 612 6.72 -33.76 0.46
N GLU A 613 6.19 -33.77 1.70
CA GLU A 613 5.49 -32.64 2.32
C GLU A 613 4.24 -32.18 1.53
N GLU A 614 3.78 -32.98 0.57
CA GLU A 614 2.50 -32.75 -0.11
C GLU A 614 1.36 -32.72 0.91
N GLU A 615 0.42 -31.80 0.67
CA GLU A 615 -0.73 -31.60 1.55
C GLU A 615 -1.94 -32.38 1.06
N VAL A 616 -2.58 -33.06 1.99
CA VAL A 616 -3.85 -33.75 1.76
C VAL A 616 -4.91 -33.11 2.63
N CYS A 617 -5.91 -32.48 1.99
CA CYS A 617 -7.10 -31.95 2.65
C CYS A 617 -8.30 -32.87 2.38
N PRO A 618 -8.69 -33.75 3.31
CA PRO A 618 -9.79 -34.68 3.08
C PRO A 618 -11.14 -34.00 2.86
N LEU A 619 -11.37 -32.87 3.49
CA LEU A 619 -12.62 -32.10 3.36
C LEU A 619 -12.90 -31.66 1.93
N ASN A 620 -11.87 -31.36 1.14
CA ASN A 620 -12.01 -30.97 -0.27
C ASN A 620 -12.40 -32.15 -1.20
N THR A 621 -12.54 -33.36 -0.66
CA THR A 621 -13.06 -34.50 -1.46
C THR A 621 -14.59 -34.63 -1.40
N ILE A 622 -15.29 -33.85 -0.56
CA ILE A 622 -16.72 -33.98 -0.31
C ILE A 622 -17.55 -33.44 -1.46
N ASN A 623 -17.27 -32.23 -1.89
CA ASN A 623 -18.03 -31.55 -2.95
C ASN A 623 -17.07 -30.78 -3.85
N LYS A 624 -17.18 -30.97 -5.17
CA LYS A 624 -16.33 -30.28 -6.16
C LYS A 624 -16.70 -28.80 -6.36
N ASN A 625 -17.86 -28.40 -5.88
CA ASN A 625 -18.37 -27.03 -6.03
C ASN A 625 -18.22 -26.20 -4.73
N ALA A 626 -17.61 -26.77 -3.69
CA ALA A 626 -17.32 -26.08 -2.44
C ALA A 626 -15.90 -26.41 -1.97
N ASN A 627 -15.22 -25.41 -1.42
CA ASN A 627 -13.84 -25.51 -0.98
C ASN A 627 -13.72 -25.33 0.53
N PHE A 628 -12.86 -26.12 1.14
CA PHE A 628 -12.35 -25.89 2.47
C PHE A 628 -10.96 -25.27 2.36
N GLU A 629 -10.87 -24.00 2.69
CA GLU A 629 -9.62 -23.23 2.69
C GLU A 629 -9.16 -23.04 4.13
N VAL A 630 -7.96 -23.50 4.45
CA VAL A 630 -7.40 -23.39 5.79
C VAL A 630 -5.98 -22.86 5.71
N TYR A 631 -5.69 -21.78 6.47
CA TYR A 631 -4.43 -21.05 6.40
C TYR A 631 -3.85 -20.83 7.79
N ASN A 632 -2.69 -21.42 8.05
CA ASN A 632 -1.92 -21.04 9.23
C ASN A 632 -1.47 -19.59 9.08
N SER A 633 -1.88 -18.74 9.99
CA SER A 633 -1.47 -17.34 9.99
C SER A 633 -0.04 -17.17 10.52
N SER A 634 0.53 -15.98 10.29
CA SER A 634 1.63 -15.50 11.10
C SER A 634 1.21 -15.39 12.58
N LEU A 635 2.18 -15.31 13.51
CA LEU A 635 1.91 -15.03 14.93
C LEU A 635 1.47 -13.57 15.10
N SER A 636 0.23 -13.31 14.78
CA SER A 636 -0.41 -11.99 14.81
C SER A 636 -1.90 -12.19 15.10
N GLU A 637 -2.34 -11.87 16.30
CA GLU A 637 -3.76 -11.98 16.64
C GLU A 637 -4.54 -10.77 16.09
N TYR A 638 -3.99 -9.56 16.29
CA TYR A 638 -4.70 -8.33 15.95
C TYR A 638 -4.88 -8.13 14.43
N GLY A 639 -3.80 -8.29 13.66
CA GLY A 639 -3.84 -8.17 12.21
C GLY A 639 -4.69 -9.25 11.56
N VAL A 640 -4.55 -10.50 12.00
CA VAL A 640 -5.32 -11.64 11.48
C VAL A 640 -6.81 -11.50 11.81
N LEU A 641 -7.16 -11.13 13.05
CA LEU A 641 -8.56 -10.89 13.43
C LEU A 641 -9.18 -9.74 12.62
N GLY A 642 -8.44 -8.66 12.43
CA GLY A 642 -8.89 -7.53 11.60
C GLY A 642 -9.10 -7.92 10.13
N PHE A 643 -8.20 -8.75 9.59
CA PHE A 643 -8.33 -9.28 8.23
C PHE A 643 -9.58 -10.16 8.11
N ASP A 644 -9.75 -11.10 9.01
CA ASP A 644 -10.90 -12.01 8.99
C ASP A 644 -12.22 -11.29 9.23
N TYR A 645 -12.23 -10.27 10.08
CA TYR A 645 -13.40 -9.38 10.19
C TYR A 645 -13.72 -8.72 8.85
N GLY A 646 -12.70 -8.14 8.17
CA GLY A 646 -12.87 -7.54 6.84
C GLY A 646 -13.38 -8.54 5.80
N TYR A 647 -12.84 -9.74 5.81
CA TYR A 647 -13.27 -10.82 4.93
C TYR A 647 -14.73 -11.20 5.19
N SER A 648 -15.11 -11.39 6.45
CA SER A 648 -16.44 -11.85 6.86
C SER A 648 -17.55 -10.86 6.56
N ILE A 649 -17.31 -9.54 6.67
CA ILE A 649 -18.33 -8.52 6.35
C ILE A 649 -18.64 -8.40 4.85
N THR A 650 -17.84 -9.02 4.02
CA THR A 650 -17.99 -9.02 2.55
C THR A 650 -18.47 -10.37 2.05
N CYS A 651 -18.00 -11.46 2.64
CA CYS A 651 -18.40 -12.83 2.34
C CYS A 651 -19.24 -13.36 3.51
N LEU A 652 -20.57 -13.27 3.40
CA LEU A 652 -21.53 -13.45 4.49
C LEU A 652 -21.78 -14.90 4.93
N LEU A 653 -21.19 -15.88 4.24
CA LEU A 653 -21.21 -17.30 4.62
C LEU A 653 -19.77 -17.72 4.99
N TYR A 654 -19.31 -17.29 6.14
CA TYR A 654 -17.92 -17.42 6.56
C TYR A 654 -17.84 -17.87 8.03
N THR A 655 -16.91 -18.76 8.32
CA THR A 655 -16.57 -19.15 9.70
C THR A 655 -15.12 -18.83 9.96
N SER A 656 -14.86 -18.13 11.05
CA SER A 656 -13.52 -17.76 11.50
C SER A 656 -13.21 -18.41 12.85
N ASP A 657 -11.97 -18.88 12.99
CA ASP A 657 -11.40 -19.34 14.25
C ASP A 657 -10.11 -18.56 14.51
N ALA A 658 -10.28 -17.29 14.87
CA ALA A 658 -9.15 -16.36 14.97
C ALA A 658 -8.37 -16.46 16.27
N ALA A 659 -8.85 -17.16 17.28
CA ALA A 659 -8.18 -17.25 18.57
C ALA A 659 -8.53 -18.54 19.32
N ASP A 660 -7.60 -19.45 19.33
CA ASP A 660 -7.64 -20.66 20.18
C ASP A 660 -6.95 -20.46 21.54
N GLU A 661 -6.58 -19.23 21.93
CA GLU A 661 -5.95 -18.94 23.21
C GLU A 661 -6.88 -18.24 24.20
#